data_47ac71ee19fc721cc2a0fe7720bde11d
#
_entry.id   47ac71ee19fc721cc2a0fe7720bde11d
#
_cell.length_a   1.000
_cell.length_b   1.000
_cell.length_c   1.000
_cell.angle_alpha   90.00
_cell.angle_beta   90.00
_cell.angle_gamma   90.00
#
_symmetry.space_group_name_H-M   'P 1'
#
loop_
_entity.id
_entity.type
_entity.pdbx_description
1 polymer ?
#
loop_
_entity_poly.entity_id
_entity_poly.type
_entity_poly.pdbx_seq_one_letter_code
_entity_poly.pdbx_strand_id
1 'polypeptide(L)'
;MYNANEINIKIYVFIDNISAGSPMPPKYFKKYNKKTSSSSVMSHNITTAKYLVIVESPSKCAKIETYLGDNYCCIASRGHLRTIDGLKSINTKADFAPTFSEISEKKEHIEAMRSVISGFSKQNILLATDDDREGEAIAWHICQLFGLSVEDTPRIIFHEVTKPALLDAVKTPTIINQPLVLAQQARQVLDVIVGYKISPFLWKYLYHNKSNSLSAGRCQTPALRLVYDNELEKRSNSELEYKYKLTGYFSSRNISFDLNTEFIGEPDVLTFLTKSREHSHKITVCSPKDAIRAPPKPFSTSRLLQIASNQLHYSPTDTMGLCQQLYQSGYITYMRTESSQYSKIFLEQASTYILAQYGSNKYIGEPSNIENKDTSNPHEAIRVTQLANRSVPSEDKRLVAMYKLIWRNTLESCMSEAKMQTTRIEISAPDEHKYMNTIETPIFLGWKIVNDKPLDASDQNAPAGQIMYLKTLANKPIEYNKIESAVVVHSKHRHYTEASLIQTLEEMGIGRPSTFASIVDTIQERGYVKRKDIDGIKMECREHTLEKNIINNRIIEKTFGNEKSKLIIEPIGIVTIEFLTKYYDRLFSYEYTKLMEMDLDLISQGELGDITTLCKKCYDDITLLSKPIEKIAKQTYRLDNEHTFTFDKYGPVIRKTIDEETLEFISVRKDIDIDLDKLTNGLYTVEDLAETKAKKIGEYENQDVILKNGRYGMYIEWNRQSENLKDVKKPFDEVGMDDIVPILDRKKPSNEVTETNVLRKLNEEMSIRKGKFGAYVYYKRVDMKSPQFLNIKKFPEGYLMCEANILIEWLCKTYKLPKA
;
A
#
# COMPACT_ATOMS: atom_id res chain seq x y z
N MET A 1 -27.88 -4.19 -26.57
CA MET A 1 -27.66 -3.14 -27.57
C MET A 1 -27.87 -1.81 -26.87
N TYR A 2 -26.87 -1.30 -26.21
CA TYR A 2 -26.93 0.04 -25.62
C TYR A 2 -26.31 1.04 -26.57
N ASN A 3 -27.02 2.11 -26.80
CA ASN A 3 -26.66 3.18 -27.70
C ASN A 3 -25.33 3.84 -27.25
N ALA A 4 -24.31 3.75 -28.09
CA ALA A 4 -22.94 4.23 -27.86
C ALA A 4 -22.77 5.74 -28.14
N ASN A 5 -23.78 6.59 -27.98
CA ASN A 5 -23.71 7.96 -28.51
C ASN A 5 -23.87 9.11 -27.52
N GLU A 6 -23.80 8.89 -26.19
CA GLU A 6 -23.89 10.02 -25.26
C GLU A 6 -22.99 9.95 -24.00
N ILE A 7 -21.83 9.29 -24.07
CA ILE A 7 -20.82 9.49 -23.06
C ILE A 7 -19.73 10.37 -23.67
N ASN A 8 -19.90 11.68 -23.60
CA ASN A 8 -18.84 12.65 -23.84
C ASN A 8 -17.77 12.53 -22.74
N ILE A 9 -16.86 11.58 -22.89
CA ILE A 9 -15.69 11.44 -22.04
C ILE A 9 -14.74 12.58 -22.38
N LYS A 10 -14.56 13.50 -21.45
CA LYS A 10 -13.69 14.66 -21.56
C LYS A 10 -12.32 14.34 -21.03
N ILE A 11 -11.34 14.33 -21.91
CA ILE A 11 -9.94 14.04 -21.64
C ILE A 11 -9.14 15.33 -21.54
N TYR A 12 -8.26 15.38 -20.54
CA TYR A 12 -7.39 16.50 -20.21
C TYR A 12 -6.05 16.43 -20.90
N VAL A 13 -5.58 17.51 -21.45
CA VAL A 13 -4.42 17.56 -22.35
C VAL A 13 -3.41 18.64 -21.96
N PHE A 14 -2.11 18.31 -22.00
CA PHE A 14 -0.99 19.15 -21.63
C PHE A 14 0.17 19.11 -22.62
N ILE A 15 0.79 20.19 -22.90
CA ILE A 15 2.04 20.27 -23.65
C ILE A 15 3.01 21.29 -23.02
N ASP A 16 4.26 20.95 -22.90
CA ASP A 16 5.37 21.61 -23.55
C ASP A 16 6.72 20.90 -23.38
N ASN A 17 7.45 20.88 -24.48
CA ASN A 17 8.90 20.65 -24.68
C ASN A 17 9.57 19.55 -23.86
N ILE A 18 9.59 18.36 -24.42
CA ILE A 18 10.51 17.30 -24.01
C ILE A 18 11.77 17.43 -24.85
N SER A 19 12.79 18.09 -24.34
CA SER A 19 14.15 17.80 -24.74
C SER A 19 14.52 16.42 -24.26
N ALA A 20 15.04 15.59 -25.16
CA ALA A 20 15.51 14.24 -24.89
C ALA A 20 16.50 14.24 -23.71
N GLY A 21 16.20 13.51 -22.65
CA GLY A 21 17.15 13.24 -21.59
C GLY A 21 16.70 13.54 -20.15
N SER A 22 15.55 13.02 -19.72
CA SER A 22 15.23 13.04 -18.28
C SER A 22 15.35 11.63 -17.71
N PRO A 23 16.14 11.44 -16.64
CA PRO A 23 16.26 10.15 -15.97
C PRO A 23 14.94 9.78 -15.29
N MET A 24 14.68 8.47 -15.18
CA MET A 24 13.61 7.92 -14.37
C MET A 24 13.56 8.54 -12.98
N PRO A 25 12.38 8.63 -12.36
CA PRO A 25 12.28 9.08 -10.98
C PRO A 25 13.09 8.17 -10.06
N PRO A 26 13.72 8.73 -9.03
CA PRO A 26 14.56 7.97 -8.12
C PRO A 26 13.74 6.86 -7.45
N LYS A 27 14.35 5.70 -7.38
CA LYS A 27 13.86 4.50 -6.71
C LYS A 27 13.29 4.83 -5.33
N TYR A 28 12.05 4.47 -5.10
CA TYR A 28 11.45 4.51 -3.77
C TYR A 28 12.07 3.41 -2.90
N PHE A 29 13.18 3.74 -2.25
CA PHE A 29 13.57 3.10 -1.00
C PHE A 29 13.28 4.09 0.12
N LYS A 30 12.29 3.80 0.96
CA LYS A 30 12.16 4.47 2.26
C LYS A 30 13.53 4.40 2.94
N LYS A 31 14.15 5.56 3.17
CA LYS A 31 15.32 5.67 4.03
C LYS A 31 14.94 5.17 5.43
N TYR A 32 15.19 3.94 5.70
CA TYR A 32 15.46 3.51 7.06
C TYR A 32 16.82 4.11 7.44
N ASN A 33 16.79 5.29 8.05
CA ASN A 33 17.95 5.85 8.69
C ASN A 33 18.25 5.03 9.97
N LYS A 34 18.93 3.92 9.81
CA LYS A 34 19.83 3.40 10.82
C LYS A 34 21.22 3.57 10.25
N LYS A 35 22.00 4.45 10.89
CA LYS A 35 23.46 4.43 10.80
C LYS A 35 23.90 3.03 11.24
N THR A 36 24.09 2.14 10.29
CA THR A 36 24.88 0.94 10.47
C THR A 36 26.19 1.19 9.75
N SER A 37 27.22 1.23 10.56
CA SER A 37 28.62 1.30 10.16
C SER A 37 28.92 0.36 8.98
N SER A 38 29.73 0.82 8.06
CA SER A 38 30.25 0.17 6.86
C SER A 38 31.18 -1.04 7.13
N SER A 39 30.90 -1.87 8.13
CA SER A 39 31.84 -2.91 8.58
C SER A 39 31.25 -4.32 8.70
N SER A 40 30.33 -4.76 7.85
CA SER A 40 29.83 -6.13 7.93
C SER A 40 29.67 -6.86 6.59
N VAL A 41 30.67 -6.75 5.72
CA VAL A 41 30.81 -7.65 4.56
C VAL A 41 31.70 -8.86 4.91
N MET A 42 32.41 -8.83 6.05
CA MET A 42 33.33 -9.90 6.41
C MET A 42 32.70 -10.88 7.41
N SER A 43 32.45 -12.11 6.97
CA SER A 43 32.22 -13.23 7.88
C SER A 43 33.55 -13.57 8.60
N HIS A 44 33.45 -14.14 9.79
CA HIS A 44 34.62 -14.49 10.58
C HIS A 44 35.48 -15.60 9.95
N ASN A 45 34.98 -16.31 8.94
CA ASN A 45 35.59 -17.53 8.39
C ASN A 45 36.19 -17.40 6.99
N ILE A 46 36.35 -16.18 6.44
CA ILE A 46 36.84 -16.01 5.04
C ILE A 46 38.22 -16.66 4.80
N THR A 47 39.08 -16.69 5.79
CA THR A 47 40.46 -17.20 5.66
C THR A 47 40.60 -18.71 5.76
N THR A 48 39.59 -19.41 6.32
CA THR A 48 39.64 -20.85 6.59
C THR A 48 38.64 -21.68 5.83
N ALA A 49 37.59 -21.05 5.33
CA ALA A 49 36.49 -21.73 4.64
C ALA A 49 36.91 -22.27 3.26
N LYS A 50 36.48 -23.48 2.96
CA LYS A 50 36.65 -24.12 1.66
C LYS A 50 35.59 -23.68 0.65
N TYR A 51 34.37 -23.45 1.10
CA TYR A 51 33.20 -23.15 0.27
C TYR A 51 32.67 -21.76 0.53
N LEU A 52 32.26 -21.07 -0.53
CA LEU A 52 31.56 -19.78 -0.47
C LEU A 52 30.11 -19.95 -0.85
N VAL A 53 29.18 -19.59 0.06
CA VAL A 53 27.75 -19.57 -0.20
C VAL A 53 27.31 -18.12 -0.49
N ILE A 54 26.60 -17.88 -1.59
CA ILE A 54 26.12 -16.55 -1.94
C ILE A 54 24.60 -16.53 -1.88
N VAL A 55 24.05 -15.76 -0.94
CA VAL A 55 22.59 -15.57 -0.70
C VAL A 55 22.13 -14.20 -1.13
N GLU A 56 20.81 -13.95 -1.07
CA GLU A 56 20.25 -12.62 -1.36
C GLU A 56 20.36 -11.67 -0.16
N SER A 57 20.10 -12.17 1.05
CA SER A 57 19.98 -11.36 2.25
C SER A 57 21.05 -11.65 3.30
N PRO A 58 21.72 -10.62 3.84
CA PRO A 58 22.74 -10.81 4.86
C PRO A 58 22.21 -11.46 6.17
N SER A 59 20.91 -11.35 6.44
CA SER A 59 20.30 -11.95 7.64
C SER A 59 20.29 -13.48 7.64
N LYS A 60 20.49 -14.13 6.48
CA LYS A 60 20.65 -15.59 6.37
C LYS A 60 22.08 -16.06 6.66
N CYS A 61 23.11 -15.22 6.43
CA CYS A 61 24.51 -15.64 6.43
C CYS A 61 24.92 -16.30 7.74
N ALA A 62 24.72 -15.65 8.88
CA ALA A 62 25.14 -16.17 10.18
C ALA A 62 24.52 -17.54 10.51
N LYS A 63 23.26 -17.78 10.16
CA LYS A 63 22.61 -19.07 10.37
C LYS A 63 23.15 -20.15 9.44
N ILE A 64 23.35 -19.83 8.17
CA ILE A 64 23.90 -20.75 7.19
C ILE A 64 25.29 -21.21 7.61
N GLU A 65 26.15 -20.27 8.02
CA GLU A 65 27.51 -20.61 8.56
C GLU A 65 27.41 -21.47 9.81
N THR A 66 26.53 -21.13 10.75
CA THR A 66 26.33 -21.93 11.97
C THR A 66 25.87 -23.36 11.68
N TYR A 67 24.98 -23.52 10.67
CA TYR A 67 24.42 -24.84 10.35
C TYR A 67 25.32 -25.70 9.48
N LEU A 68 26.08 -25.10 8.57
CA LEU A 68 26.99 -25.80 7.67
C LEU A 68 28.40 -25.98 8.27
N GLY A 69 28.79 -25.16 9.26
CA GLY A 69 30.08 -25.24 9.95
C GLY A 69 31.22 -24.46 9.28
N ASP A 70 32.40 -24.51 9.84
CA ASP A 70 33.56 -23.67 9.55
C ASP A 70 34.14 -23.80 8.14
N ASN A 71 33.78 -24.86 7.41
CA ASN A 71 34.17 -25.05 6.02
C ASN A 71 33.39 -24.13 5.06
N TYR A 72 32.38 -23.41 5.54
CA TYR A 72 31.50 -22.57 4.72
C TYR A 72 31.56 -21.12 5.17
N CYS A 73 31.79 -20.24 4.22
CA CYS A 73 31.66 -18.79 4.37
C CYS A 73 30.42 -18.34 3.60
N CYS A 74 29.68 -17.36 4.11
CA CYS A 74 28.45 -16.88 3.48
C CYS A 74 28.50 -15.36 3.25
N ILE A 75 28.21 -14.93 2.03
CA ILE A 75 28.03 -13.52 1.69
C ILE A 75 26.67 -13.28 1.03
N ALA A 76 26.22 -12.02 0.98
CA ALA A 76 24.93 -11.67 0.43
C ALA A 76 25.04 -10.66 -0.70
N SER A 77 24.27 -10.85 -1.80
CA SER A 77 24.16 -9.91 -2.92
C SER A 77 23.33 -8.67 -2.57
N ARG A 78 22.53 -8.74 -1.52
CA ARG A 78 21.56 -7.71 -1.12
C ARG A 78 20.53 -7.42 -2.23
N GLY A 79 20.05 -8.46 -2.94
CA GLY A 79 19.17 -8.42 -4.09
C GLY A 79 19.92 -8.19 -5.41
N HIS A 80 19.22 -7.75 -6.46
CA HIS A 80 19.80 -7.56 -7.78
C HIS A 80 21.02 -6.64 -7.78
N LEU A 81 22.07 -7.02 -8.55
CA LEU A 81 23.30 -6.23 -8.72
C LEU A 81 23.30 -5.48 -10.06
N ARG A 82 22.47 -5.88 -11.00
CA ARG A 82 22.35 -5.32 -12.35
C ARG A 82 20.92 -4.92 -12.64
N THR A 83 20.71 -4.00 -13.57
CA THR A 83 19.40 -3.49 -13.98
C THR A 83 19.36 -3.17 -15.47
N ILE A 84 18.17 -3.02 -16.05
CA ILE A 84 17.95 -2.50 -17.40
C ILE A 84 17.75 -0.99 -17.28
N ASP A 85 18.60 -0.17 -17.92
CA ASP A 85 18.57 1.29 -17.88
C ASP A 85 17.53 1.89 -18.86
N GLY A 86 16.34 1.26 -18.94
CA GLY A 86 15.25 1.70 -19.77
C GLY A 86 15.28 1.15 -21.19
N LEU A 87 14.43 1.71 -22.06
CA LEU A 87 14.18 1.18 -23.40
C LEU A 87 15.42 1.13 -24.30
N LYS A 88 16.40 1.98 -24.07
CA LYS A 88 17.67 2.01 -24.84
C LYS A 88 18.52 0.76 -24.64
N SER A 89 18.35 0.10 -23.50
CA SER A 89 19.07 -1.13 -23.15
C SER A 89 18.38 -2.40 -23.65
N ILE A 90 17.33 -2.26 -24.46
CA ILE A 90 16.61 -3.38 -25.06
C ILE A 90 16.77 -3.31 -26.59
N ASN A 91 17.17 -4.41 -27.21
CA ASN A 91 17.31 -4.50 -28.67
C ASN A 91 15.95 -4.64 -29.35
N THR A 92 15.17 -3.56 -29.35
CA THR A 92 13.79 -3.56 -29.90
C THR A 92 13.71 -3.75 -31.42
N LYS A 93 14.85 -3.74 -32.14
CA LYS A 93 14.89 -3.93 -33.60
C LYS A 93 15.12 -5.37 -34.03
N ALA A 94 15.57 -6.23 -33.11
CA ALA A 94 15.86 -7.62 -33.41
C ALA A 94 15.16 -8.59 -32.45
N ASP A 95 15.82 -8.91 -31.35
CA ASP A 95 15.49 -10.03 -30.47
C ASP A 95 14.95 -9.65 -29.09
N PHE A 96 14.79 -8.35 -28.84
CA PHE A 96 14.40 -7.81 -27.54
C PHE A 96 15.32 -8.19 -26.38
N ALA A 97 16.54 -8.65 -26.70
CA ALA A 97 17.52 -8.99 -25.69
C ALA A 97 17.88 -7.75 -24.83
N PRO A 98 17.85 -7.87 -23.51
CA PRO A 98 18.22 -6.77 -22.61
C PRO A 98 19.73 -6.70 -22.41
N THR A 99 20.26 -5.49 -22.39
CA THR A 99 21.61 -5.18 -21.90
C THR A 99 21.53 -4.71 -20.47
N PHE A 100 22.23 -5.39 -19.57
CA PHE A 100 22.22 -5.08 -18.15
C PHE A 100 23.45 -4.25 -17.77
N SER A 101 23.21 -3.19 -16.98
CA SER A 101 24.25 -2.37 -16.35
C SER A 101 24.33 -2.62 -14.85
N GLU A 102 25.48 -2.40 -14.23
CA GLU A 102 25.65 -2.44 -12.79
C GLU A 102 24.83 -1.33 -12.12
N ILE A 103 24.17 -1.65 -10.99
CA ILE A 103 23.44 -0.66 -10.20
C ILE A 103 24.46 0.26 -9.52
N SER A 104 24.43 1.56 -9.88
CA SER A 104 25.43 2.55 -9.45
C SER A 104 25.59 2.65 -7.94
N GLU A 105 24.47 2.58 -7.20
CA GLU A 105 24.48 2.63 -5.73
C GLU A 105 25.08 1.39 -5.07
N LYS A 106 25.28 0.33 -5.83
CA LYS A 106 25.86 -0.95 -5.36
C LYS A 106 27.30 -1.18 -5.78
N LYS A 107 27.92 -0.23 -6.48
CA LYS A 107 29.27 -0.39 -7.03
C LYS A 107 30.32 -0.80 -5.98
N GLU A 108 30.34 -0.13 -4.82
CA GLU A 108 31.26 -0.48 -3.74
C GLU A 108 30.99 -1.89 -3.19
N HIS A 109 29.72 -2.28 -3.09
CA HIS A 109 29.34 -3.62 -2.66
C HIS A 109 29.73 -4.71 -3.68
N ILE A 110 29.57 -4.43 -4.97
CA ILE A 110 30.00 -5.32 -6.05
C ILE A 110 31.52 -5.55 -6.00
N GLU A 111 32.30 -4.49 -5.80
CA GLU A 111 33.76 -4.63 -5.68
C GLU A 111 34.18 -5.40 -4.43
N ALA A 112 33.49 -5.19 -3.30
CA ALA A 112 33.73 -5.98 -2.09
C ALA A 112 33.40 -7.48 -2.33
N MET A 113 32.29 -7.79 -3.01
CA MET A 113 31.93 -9.17 -3.39
C MET A 113 32.98 -9.76 -4.33
N ARG A 114 33.47 -8.99 -5.33
CA ARG A 114 34.50 -9.41 -6.28
C ARG A 114 35.77 -9.82 -5.56
N SER A 115 36.21 -9.02 -4.58
CA SER A 115 37.37 -9.32 -3.76
C SER A 115 37.23 -10.65 -2.99
N VAL A 116 36.08 -10.88 -2.39
CA VAL A 116 35.82 -12.14 -1.66
C VAL A 116 35.74 -13.32 -2.61
N ILE A 117 34.97 -13.23 -3.70
CA ILE A 117 34.75 -14.29 -4.67
C ILE A 117 36.08 -14.72 -5.31
N SER A 118 36.98 -13.78 -5.59
CA SER A 118 38.29 -14.10 -6.16
C SER A 118 39.21 -14.91 -5.27
N GLY A 119 38.94 -14.96 -3.96
CA GLY A 119 39.63 -15.79 -2.98
C GLY A 119 39.24 -17.27 -3.00
N PHE A 120 38.18 -17.64 -3.68
CA PHE A 120 37.69 -19.00 -3.74
C PHE A 120 37.84 -19.63 -5.12
N SER A 121 38.06 -20.94 -5.16
CA SER A 121 37.96 -21.71 -6.39
C SER A 121 36.53 -21.69 -6.90
N LYS A 122 36.33 -21.44 -8.21
CA LYS A 122 35.02 -21.36 -8.83
C LYS A 122 34.13 -22.58 -8.55
N GLN A 123 34.71 -23.77 -8.43
CA GLN A 123 34.00 -25.01 -8.12
C GLN A 123 33.48 -25.07 -6.67
N ASN A 124 34.01 -24.24 -5.80
CA ASN A 124 33.63 -24.17 -4.39
C ASN A 124 32.64 -23.03 -4.10
N ILE A 125 32.10 -22.38 -5.12
CA ILE A 125 31.12 -21.30 -4.98
C ILE A 125 29.72 -21.89 -5.16
N LEU A 126 28.85 -21.71 -4.18
CA LEU A 126 27.48 -22.19 -4.15
C LEU A 126 26.51 -21.02 -4.21
N LEU A 127 25.62 -21.00 -5.19
CA LEU A 127 24.57 -20.00 -5.29
C LEU A 127 23.37 -20.44 -4.48
N ALA A 128 22.91 -19.61 -3.54
CA ALA A 128 21.85 -19.95 -2.57
C ALA A 128 20.80 -18.83 -2.45
N THR A 129 20.47 -18.25 -3.61
CA THR A 129 19.37 -17.28 -3.74
C THR A 129 18.03 -17.98 -3.55
N ASP A 130 16.95 -17.23 -3.32
CA ASP A 130 15.62 -17.78 -3.08
C ASP A 130 15.11 -18.60 -4.29
N ASP A 131 14.21 -19.54 -4.03
CA ASP A 131 13.65 -20.40 -5.09
C ASP A 131 12.43 -19.73 -5.73
N ASP A 132 12.69 -18.65 -6.46
CA ASP A 132 11.72 -17.98 -7.32
C ASP A 132 12.42 -17.38 -8.56
N ARG A 133 11.64 -16.84 -9.51
CA ARG A 133 12.17 -16.24 -10.74
C ARG A 133 13.17 -15.11 -10.45
N GLU A 134 12.95 -14.33 -9.39
CA GLU A 134 13.86 -13.23 -9.00
C GLU A 134 15.17 -13.79 -8.46
N GLY A 135 15.12 -14.84 -7.62
CA GLY A 135 16.32 -15.50 -7.10
C GLY A 135 17.15 -16.18 -8.19
N GLU A 136 16.52 -16.84 -9.16
CA GLU A 136 17.22 -17.41 -10.30
C GLU A 136 17.91 -16.34 -11.17
N ALA A 137 17.22 -15.22 -11.40
CA ALA A 137 17.82 -14.10 -12.11
C ALA A 137 18.98 -13.44 -11.34
N ILE A 138 18.89 -13.35 -10.01
CA ILE A 138 20.01 -12.86 -9.17
C ILE A 138 21.20 -13.81 -9.29
N ALA A 139 20.99 -15.14 -9.20
CA ALA A 139 22.04 -16.15 -9.38
C ALA A 139 22.72 -16.02 -10.75
N TRP A 140 21.94 -15.88 -11.82
CA TRP A 140 22.41 -15.64 -13.16
C TRP A 140 23.24 -14.34 -13.25
N HIS A 141 22.78 -13.26 -12.66
CA HIS A 141 23.51 -11.98 -12.65
C HIS A 141 24.83 -12.09 -11.89
N ILE A 142 24.88 -12.86 -10.80
CA ILE A 142 26.13 -13.15 -10.08
C ILE A 142 27.11 -13.89 -10.99
N CYS A 143 26.68 -14.93 -11.69
CA CYS A 143 27.55 -15.63 -12.63
C CYS A 143 28.10 -14.70 -13.71
N GLN A 144 27.26 -13.93 -14.36
CA GLN A 144 27.65 -12.99 -15.42
C GLN A 144 28.60 -11.91 -14.93
N LEU A 145 28.40 -11.40 -13.72
CA LEU A 145 29.17 -10.27 -13.18
C LEU A 145 30.55 -10.67 -12.69
N PHE A 146 30.64 -11.89 -12.14
CA PHE A 146 31.90 -12.40 -11.55
C PHE A 146 32.62 -13.47 -12.41
N GLY A 147 32.15 -13.69 -13.64
CA GLY A 147 32.78 -14.63 -14.58
C GLY A 147 32.69 -16.09 -14.14
N LEU A 148 31.57 -16.47 -13.50
CA LEU A 148 31.24 -17.84 -13.17
C LEU A 148 30.50 -18.50 -14.33
N SER A 149 30.66 -19.83 -14.51
CA SER A 149 29.87 -20.58 -15.48
C SER A 149 28.41 -20.67 -15.03
N VAL A 150 27.50 -20.28 -15.92
CA VAL A 150 26.05 -20.39 -15.63
C VAL A 150 25.60 -21.86 -15.64
N GLU A 151 26.28 -22.70 -16.41
CA GLU A 151 25.93 -24.10 -16.61
C GLU A 151 26.51 -25.03 -15.54
N ASP A 152 27.66 -24.63 -14.91
CA ASP A 152 28.40 -25.49 -14.01
C ASP A 152 28.42 -25.01 -12.56
N THR A 153 28.08 -23.73 -12.29
CA THR A 153 28.11 -23.21 -10.92
C THR A 153 27.00 -23.83 -10.07
N PRO A 154 27.36 -24.54 -8.97
CA PRO A 154 26.39 -25.21 -8.15
C PRO A 154 25.36 -24.26 -7.55
N ARG A 155 24.10 -24.61 -7.69
CA ARG A 155 22.93 -23.95 -7.15
C ARG A 155 22.34 -24.80 -6.04
N ILE A 156 22.21 -24.28 -4.82
CA ILE A 156 21.54 -24.97 -3.72
C ILE A 156 20.17 -24.30 -3.44
N ILE A 157 19.14 -25.10 -3.37
CA ILE A 157 17.75 -24.68 -3.20
C ILE A 157 17.25 -25.17 -1.85
N PHE A 158 16.64 -24.28 -1.07
CA PHE A 158 15.99 -24.60 0.20
C PHE A 158 14.79 -23.69 0.44
N HIS A 159 13.70 -24.27 0.93
CA HIS A 159 12.45 -23.56 1.20
C HIS A 159 12.32 -23.13 2.67
N GLU A 160 13.25 -23.53 3.52
CA GLU A 160 13.34 -23.12 4.93
C GLU A 160 14.80 -23.03 5.38
N VAL A 161 15.08 -22.04 6.22
CA VAL A 161 16.43 -21.83 6.77
C VAL A 161 16.59 -22.67 8.04
N THR A 162 16.63 -23.99 7.87
CA THR A 162 16.84 -24.97 8.95
C THR A 162 18.09 -25.81 8.70
N LYS A 163 18.67 -26.39 9.76
CA LYS A 163 19.89 -27.22 9.61
C LYS A 163 19.66 -28.43 8.70
N PRO A 164 18.59 -29.22 8.84
CA PRO A 164 18.33 -30.35 7.95
C PRO A 164 18.21 -29.95 6.49
N ALA A 165 17.38 -28.92 6.19
CA ALA A 165 17.16 -28.45 4.83
C ALA A 165 18.46 -27.96 4.16
N LEU A 166 19.30 -27.22 4.88
CA LEU A 166 20.58 -26.74 4.36
C LEU A 166 21.58 -27.86 4.12
N LEU A 167 21.71 -28.80 5.06
CA LEU A 167 22.60 -29.98 4.89
C LEU A 167 22.17 -30.85 3.72
N ASP A 168 20.89 -30.97 3.46
CA ASP A 168 20.36 -31.73 2.34
C ASP A 168 20.56 -31.01 1.00
N ALA A 169 20.28 -29.69 0.97
CA ALA A 169 20.51 -28.86 -0.21
C ALA A 169 21.98 -28.89 -0.69
N VAL A 170 22.93 -28.88 0.25
CA VAL A 170 24.38 -28.94 -0.10
C VAL A 170 24.78 -30.31 -0.66
N LYS A 171 24.09 -31.40 -0.28
CA LYS A 171 24.38 -32.73 -0.82
C LYS A 171 23.86 -32.95 -2.24
N THR A 172 22.79 -32.21 -2.57
CA THR A 172 22.08 -32.36 -3.85
C THR A 172 22.02 -31.02 -4.61
N PRO A 173 23.17 -30.41 -4.94
CA PRO A 173 23.17 -29.13 -5.67
C PRO A 173 22.60 -29.33 -7.07
N THR A 174 21.92 -28.31 -7.55
CA THR A 174 21.38 -28.21 -8.91
C THR A 174 22.22 -27.20 -9.72
N ILE A 175 21.75 -26.81 -10.88
CA ILE A 175 22.27 -25.72 -11.71
C ILE A 175 21.20 -24.65 -11.88
N ILE A 176 21.58 -23.48 -12.41
CA ILE A 176 20.63 -22.40 -12.68
C ILE A 176 19.57 -22.86 -13.67
N ASN A 177 18.30 -22.63 -13.32
CA ASN A 177 17.15 -22.92 -14.17
C ASN A 177 16.97 -21.79 -15.22
N GLN A 178 17.52 -22.00 -16.43
CA GLN A 178 17.47 -21.01 -17.50
C GLN A 178 16.04 -20.56 -17.88
N PRO A 179 15.03 -21.43 -18.00
CA PRO A 179 13.64 -21.03 -18.20
C PRO A 179 13.13 -20.02 -17.18
N LEU A 180 13.42 -20.16 -15.90
CA LEU A 180 13.04 -19.19 -14.87
C LEU A 180 13.74 -17.84 -15.06
N VAL A 181 15.04 -17.86 -15.42
CA VAL A 181 15.80 -16.65 -15.74
C VAL A 181 15.18 -15.93 -16.94
N LEU A 182 14.87 -16.66 -18.01
CA LEU A 182 14.24 -16.10 -19.21
C LEU A 182 12.88 -15.49 -18.92
N ALA A 183 12.05 -16.16 -18.11
CA ALA A 183 10.74 -15.65 -17.71
C ALA A 183 10.87 -14.33 -16.91
N GLN A 184 11.86 -14.24 -16.01
CA GLN A 184 12.13 -13.01 -15.25
C GLN A 184 12.63 -11.90 -16.15
N GLN A 185 13.54 -12.18 -17.10
CA GLN A 185 14.03 -11.20 -18.08
C GLN A 185 12.90 -10.71 -18.99
N ALA A 186 12.07 -11.63 -19.52
CA ALA A 186 10.91 -11.27 -20.33
C ALA A 186 9.97 -10.34 -19.58
N ARG A 187 9.70 -10.62 -18.32
CA ARG A 187 8.89 -9.76 -17.46
C ARG A 187 9.51 -8.37 -17.28
N GLN A 188 10.81 -8.26 -16.98
CA GLN A 188 11.48 -6.97 -16.87
C GLN A 188 11.42 -6.19 -18.18
N VAL A 189 11.67 -6.84 -19.31
CA VAL A 189 11.59 -6.23 -20.65
C VAL A 189 10.19 -5.69 -20.92
N LEU A 190 9.15 -6.48 -20.65
CA LEU A 190 7.74 -6.06 -20.81
C LEU A 190 7.40 -4.87 -19.92
N ASP A 191 7.81 -4.90 -18.65
CA ASP A 191 7.56 -3.80 -17.71
C ASP A 191 8.28 -2.50 -18.16
N VAL A 192 9.49 -2.61 -18.72
CA VAL A 192 10.22 -1.47 -19.32
C VAL A 192 9.50 -0.99 -20.58
N ILE A 193 9.09 -1.87 -21.48
CA ILE A 193 8.38 -1.51 -22.72
C ILE A 193 7.10 -0.73 -22.39
N VAL A 194 6.24 -1.28 -21.54
CA VAL A 194 4.97 -0.64 -21.14
C VAL A 194 5.25 0.70 -20.45
N GLY A 195 6.11 0.70 -19.44
CA GLY A 195 6.41 1.88 -18.66
C GLY A 195 7.00 3.02 -19.49
N TYR A 196 8.01 2.74 -20.32
CA TYR A 196 8.73 3.76 -21.10
C TYR A 196 7.99 4.24 -22.36
N LYS A 197 7.13 3.41 -22.95
CA LYS A 197 6.37 3.83 -24.14
C LYS A 197 5.06 4.53 -23.80
N ILE A 198 4.38 4.16 -22.70
CA ILE A 198 3.06 4.69 -22.37
C ILE A 198 3.12 5.85 -21.37
N SER A 199 3.96 5.75 -20.32
CA SER A 199 4.01 6.80 -19.30
C SER A 199 4.35 8.20 -19.84
N PRO A 200 5.23 8.37 -20.87
CA PRO A 200 5.43 9.68 -21.49
C PRO A 200 4.19 10.32 -22.09
N PHE A 201 3.21 9.51 -22.57
CA PHE A 201 1.93 10.06 -23.02
C PHE A 201 1.10 10.57 -21.85
N LEU A 202 1.10 9.89 -20.71
CA LEU A 202 0.45 10.40 -19.50
C LEU A 202 1.07 11.75 -19.08
N TRP A 203 2.39 11.88 -19.14
CA TRP A 203 3.06 13.14 -18.81
C TRP A 203 2.79 14.24 -19.83
N LYS A 204 2.73 13.88 -21.09
CA LYS A 204 2.47 14.82 -22.19
C LYS A 204 1.02 15.30 -22.20
N TYR A 205 0.06 14.44 -21.94
CA TYR A 205 -1.36 14.73 -22.14
C TYR A 205 -2.17 14.87 -20.84
N LEU A 206 -1.69 14.40 -19.69
CA LEU A 206 -2.34 14.57 -18.41
C LEU A 206 -1.52 15.46 -17.49
N TYR A 207 -0.60 14.87 -16.75
CA TYR A 207 0.09 15.58 -15.67
C TYR A 207 1.51 15.08 -15.46
N HIS A 208 2.45 16.00 -15.22
CA HIS A 208 3.81 15.68 -14.83
C HIS A 208 4.21 16.47 -13.59
N ASN A 209 4.50 15.77 -12.49
CA ASN A 209 5.09 16.33 -11.28
C ASN A 209 6.45 15.65 -11.02
N LYS A 210 7.47 16.45 -10.66
CA LYS A 210 8.80 15.93 -10.31
C LYS A 210 8.80 14.99 -9.10
N SER A 211 7.84 15.15 -8.18
CA SER A 211 7.73 14.35 -6.97
C SER A 211 6.92 13.07 -7.15
N ASN A 212 5.95 13.06 -8.06
CA ASN A 212 5.09 11.92 -8.32
C ASN A 212 4.65 11.90 -9.79
N SER A 213 5.41 11.22 -10.64
CA SER A 213 5.09 11.10 -12.07
C SER A 213 4.07 10.00 -12.29
N LEU A 214 3.06 10.28 -13.13
CA LEU A 214 2.10 9.27 -13.57
C LEU A 214 2.82 8.13 -14.29
N SER A 215 2.35 6.92 -14.11
CA SER A 215 2.91 5.75 -14.79
C SER A 215 1.84 4.74 -15.15
N ALA A 216 1.99 4.12 -16.31
CA ALA A 216 1.27 2.93 -16.69
C ALA A 216 2.14 1.71 -16.40
N GLY A 217 1.52 0.60 -16.04
CA GLY A 217 2.22 -0.64 -15.81
C GLY A 217 1.31 -1.83 -16.06
N ARG A 218 1.91 -2.94 -16.45
CA ARG A 218 1.25 -4.13 -16.95
C ARG A 218 0.22 -4.71 -15.97
N CYS A 219 0.52 -4.77 -14.68
CA CYS A 219 -0.40 -5.28 -13.65
C CYS A 219 -1.04 -4.15 -12.81
N GLN A 220 -0.32 -3.05 -12.58
CA GLN A 220 -0.84 -1.93 -11.78
C GLN A 220 -2.02 -1.21 -12.44
N THR A 221 -2.02 -1.10 -13.78
CA THR A 221 -3.13 -0.43 -14.49
C THR A 221 -4.41 -1.25 -14.47
N PRO A 222 -4.42 -2.58 -14.72
CA PRO A 222 -5.60 -3.40 -14.47
C PRO A 222 -6.07 -3.40 -13.02
N ALA A 223 -5.18 -3.34 -12.03
CA ALA A 223 -5.57 -3.20 -10.63
C ALA A 223 -6.27 -1.86 -10.36
N LEU A 224 -5.78 -0.75 -10.93
CA LEU A 224 -6.46 0.54 -10.88
C LEU A 224 -7.83 0.48 -11.57
N ARG A 225 -7.91 -0.21 -12.71
CA ARG A 225 -9.17 -0.42 -13.45
C ARG A 225 -10.20 -1.15 -12.60
N LEU A 226 -9.82 -2.18 -11.85
CA LEU A 226 -10.74 -2.88 -10.92
C LEU A 226 -11.37 -1.93 -9.90
N VAL A 227 -10.55 -1.05 -9.30
CA VAL A 227 -11.06 -0.06 -8.35
C VAL A 227 -11.98 0.95 -9.03
N TYR A 228 -11.65 1.37 -10.25
CA TYR A 228 -12.47 2.29 -11.04
C TYR A 228 -13.81 1.67 -11.46
N ASP A 229 -13.78 0.46 -12.01
CA ASP A 229 -15.00 -0.25 -12.44
C ASP A 229 -15.94 -0.49 -11.25
N ASN A 230 -15.39 -0.85 -10.08
CA ASN A 230 -16.16 -1.00 -8.83
C ASN A 230 -16.80 0.32 -8.39
N GLU A 231 -16.12 1.45 -8.52
CA GLU A 231 -16.66 2.78 -8.23
C GLU A 231 -17.80 3.13 -9.19
N LEU A 232 -17.66 2.84 -10.49
CA LEU A 232 -18.71 3.06 -11.48
C LEU A 232 -19.96 2.20 -11.20
N GLU A 233 -19.77 0.91 -10.91
CA GLU A 233 -20.87 0.02 -10.55
C GLU A 233 -21.61 0.51 -9.31
N LYS A 234 -20.89 1.02 -8.33
CA LYS A 234 -21.50 1.55 -7.11
C LYS A 234 -22.28 2.83 -7.37
N ARG A 235 -21.76 3.73 -8.21
CA ARG A 235 -22.49 4.95 -8.61
C ARG A 235 -23.75 4.65 -9.42
N SER A 236 -23.70 3.67 -10.30
CA SER A 236 -24.85 3.25 -11.10
C SER A 236 -25.93 2.54 -10.27
N ASN A 237 -25.54 1.86 -9.18
CA ASN A 237 -26.44 1.10 -8.30
C ASN A 237 -26.61 1.80 -6.93
N SER A 238 -26.66 3.13 -6.92
CA SER A 238 -26.71 3.95 -5.69
C SER A 238 -28.03 3.87 -4.94
N GLU A 239 -29.08 3.24 -5.47
CA GLU A 239 -30.33 3.05 -4.77
C GLU A 239 -30.14 2.05 -3.62
N LEU A 240 -30.22 2.57 -2.40
CA LEU A 240 -30.21 1.77 -1.20
C LEU A 240 -31.60 1.14 -1.01
N GLU A 241 -31.71 -0.17 -1.10
CA GLU A 241 -32.94 -0.88 -0.78
C GLU A 241 -33.12 -0.94 0.74
N TYR A 242 -34.08 -0.19 1.26
CA TYR A 242 -34.44 -0.21 2.67
C TYR A 242 -35.48 -1.28 2.92
N LYS A 243 -35.23 -2.14 3.91
CA LYS A 243 -36.14 -3.18 4.33
C LYS A 243 -36.25 -3.19 5.84
N TYR A 244 -37.33 -3.75 6.32
CA TYR A 244 -37.54 -3.97 7.74
C TYR A 244 -37.28 -5.43 8.07
N LYS A 245 -36.29 -5.68 8.91
CA LYS A 245 -36.06 -6.99 9.54
C LYS A 245 -36.77 -7.03 10.88
N LEU A 246 -37.50 -8.09 11.16
CA LEU A 246 -38.17 -8.29 12.43
C LEU A 246 -37.47 -9.35 13.28
N THR A 247 -37.25 -9.03 14.54
CA THR A 247 -36.69 -9.94 15.54
C THR A 247 -37.66 -10.07 16.70
N GLY A 248 -38.13 -11.28 16.98
CA GLY A 248 -38.95 -11.60 18.12
C GLY A 248 -38.11 -12.14 19.28
N TYR A 249 -38.40 -11.70 20.48
CA TYR A 249 -37.77 -12.15 21.72
C TYR A 249 -38.79 -12.96 22.51
N PHE A 250 -38.46 -14.22 22.74
CA PHE A 250 -39.38 -15.17 23.32
C PHE A 250 -38.80 -15.82 24.56
N SER A 251 -39.68 -16.38 25.35
CA SER A 251 -39.40 -17.11 26.60
C SER A 251 -38.91 -16.25 27.77
N SER A 252 -38.88 -16.83 28.97
CA SER A 252 -38.35 -16.16 30.18
C SER A 252 -36.84 -15.82 30.07
N ARG A 253 -36.10 -16.45 29.11
CA ARG A 253 -34.70 -16.16 28.86
C ARG A 253 -34.47 -15.10 27.77
N ASN A 254 -35.54 -14.52 27.24
CA ASN A 254 -35.48 -13.46 26.23
C ASN A 254 -34.63 -13.82 25.01
N ILE A 255 -34.78 -15.04 24.50
CA ILE A 255 -33.99 -15.52 23.35
C ILE A 255 -34.55 -14.89 22.08
N SER A 256 -33.66 -14.36 21.25
CA SER A 256 -33.97 -13.70 19.96
C SER A 256 -34.15 -14.71 18.83
N PHE A 257 -35.14 -14.45 17.98
CA PHE A 257 -35.43 -15.21 16.77
C PHE A 257 -35.71 -14.22 15.64
N ASP A 258 -35.04 -14.40 14.52
CA ASP A 258 -35.24 -13.56 13.34
C ASP A 258 -36.41 -14.09 12.49
N LEU A 259 -37.27 -13.22 12.02
CA LEU A 259 -38.35 -13.58 11.09
C LEU A 259 -37.74 -14.01 9.75
N ASN A 260 -38.28 -15.02 9.12
CA ASN A 260 -37.81 -15.59 7.87
C ASN A 260 -38.07 -14.73 6.62
N THR A 261 -38.62 -13.54 6.82
CA THR A 261 -38.90 -12.56 5.75
C THR A 261 -38.56 -11.15 6.20
N GLU A 262 -38.32 -10.26 5.23
CA GLU A 262 -38.16 -8.83 5.43
C GLU A 262 -39.27 -8.08 4.70
N PHE A 263 -39.71 -6.96 5.24
CA PHE A 263 -40.75 -6.14 4.65
C PHE A 263 -40.17 -4.91 3.98
N ILE A 264 -40.78 -4.47 2.86
CA ILE A 264 -40.34 -3.30 2.13
C ILE A 264 -40.94 -2.02 2.73
N GLY A 265 -42.15 -2.06 3.19
CA GLY A 265 -42.87 -0.89 3.65
C GLY A 265 -43.27 -0.93 5.14
N GLU A 266 -43.35 0.24 5.78
CA GLU A 266 -43.82 0.44 7.15
C GLU A 266 -45.26 -0.09 7.33
N PRO A 267 -46.22 0.09 6.38
CA PRO A 267 -47.57 -0.43 6.55
C PRO A 267 -47.63 -1.94 6.68
N ASP A 268 -46.75 -2.67 5.97
CA ASP A 268 -46.69 -4.13 6.03
C ASP A 268 -46.22 -4.59 7.41
N VAL A 269 -45.19 -3.87 7.95
CA VAL A 269 -44.69 -4.12 9.31
C VAL A 269 -45.78 -3.93 10.35
N LEU A 270 -46.52 -2.83 10.29
CA LEU A 270 -47.62 -2.54 11.24
C LEU A 270 -48.76 -3.56 11.14
N THR A 271 -49.10 -3.97 9.94
CA THR A 271 -50.10 -5.02 9.69
C THR A 271 -49.65 -6.34 10.29
N PHE A 272 -48.38 -6.72 10.07
CA PHE A 272 -47.83 -7.94 10.64
C PHE A 272 -47.72 -7.89 12.16
N LEU A 273 -47.29 -6.78 12.75
CA LEU A 273 -47.25 -6.61 14.21
C LEU A 273 -48.66 -6.66 14.83
N THR A 274 -49.67 -6.11 14.17
CA THR A 274 -51.08 -6.16 14.59
C THR A 274 -51.57 -7.60 14.59
N LYS A 275 -51.32 -8.37 13.54
CA LYS A 275 -51.62 -9.80 13.48
C LYS A 275 -50.87 -10.61 14.54
N SER A 276 -49.59 -10.26 14.77
CA SER A 276 -48.76 -10.95 15.78
C SER A 276 -49.29 -10.79 17.20
N ARG A 277 -50.00 -9.69 17.52
CA ARG A 277 -50.62 -9.47 18.82
C ARG A 277 -51.68 -10.53 19.17
N GLU A 278 -52.38 -11.01 18.14
CA GLU A 278 -53.50 -11.98 18.31
C GLU A 278 -53.07 -13.41 17.98
N HIS A 279 -51.88 -13.60 17.45
CA HIS A 279 -51.36 -14.89 17.00
C HIS A 279 -50.91 -15.74 18.19
N SER A 280 -51.37 -16.99 18.26
CA SER A 280 -50.86 -17.97 19.22
C SER A 280 -49.57 -18.58 18.70
N HIS A 281 -48.41 -18.01 19.14
CA HIS A 281 -47.11 -18.52 18.78
C HIS A 281 -46.85 -19.92 19.34
N LYS A 282 -46.34 -20.81 18.51
CA LYS A 282 -45.95 -22.18 18.92
C LYS A 282 -44.48 -22.41 18.54
N ILE A 283 -43.72 -22.92 19.50
CA ILE A 283 -42.33 -23.25 19.32
C ILE A 283 -42.19 -24.72 18.85
N THR A 284 -41.41 -24.92 17.86
CA THR A 284 -41.01 -26.22 17.32
C THR A 284 -39.50 -26.34 17.33
N VAL A 285 -38.97 -27.37 17.96
CA VAL A 285 -37.53 -27.70 17.93
C VAL A 285 -37.36 -28.81 16.90
N CYS A 286 -36.71 -28.48 15.79
CA CYS A 286 -36.46 -29.43 14.72
C CYS A 286 -35.46 -30.50 15.13
N SER A 287 -35.48 -31.64 14.46
CA SER A 287 -34.47 -32.68 14.63
C SER A 287 -33.09 -32.10 14.28
N PRO A 288 -32.10 -32.38 15.13
CA PRO A 288 -30.73 -31.92 14.84
C PRO A 288 -30.22 -32.48 13.49
N LYS A 289 -29.49 -31.67 12.78
CA LYS A 289 -28.81 -32.09 11.56
C LYS A 289 -27.30 -32.03 11.77
N ASP A 290 -26.60 -33.07 11.33
CA ASP A 290 -25.16 -33.10 11.38
C ASP A 290 -24.57 -32.11 10.35
N ALA A 291 -23.58 -31.37 10.77
CA ALA A 291 -22.87 -30.42 9.95
C ALA A 291 -21.35 -30.61 10.12
N ILE A 292 -20.62 -30.54 9.04
CA ILE A 292 -19.16 -30.63 9.05
C ILE A 292 -18.58 -29.25 8.84
N ARG A 293 -17.55 -28.93 9.60
CA ARG A 293 -16.76 -27.71 9.43
C ARG A 293 -15.34 -28.14 9.07
N ALA A 294 -15.00 -27.98 7.78
CA ALA A 294 -13.65 -28.28 7.28
C ALA A 294 -12.59 -27.40 7.96
N PRO A 295 -11.37 -27.90 8.14
CA PRO A 295 -10.24 -27.12 8.60
C PRO A 295 -9.90 -25.99 7.61
N PRO A 296 -9.22 -24.92 8.05
CA PRO A 296 -8.77 -23.89 7.14
C PRO A 296 -7.75 -24.46 6.16
N LYS A 297 -7.75 -23.98 4.93
CA LYS A 297 -6.71 -24.34 3.95
C LYS A 297 -5.35 -23.81 4.40
N PRO A 298 -4.25 -24.52 4.11
CA PRO A 298 -2.90 -23.98 4.27
C PRO A 298 -2.72 -22.62 3.57
N PHE A 299 -1.81 -21.79 4.07
CA PHE A 299 -1.59 -20.46 3.50
C PHE A 299 -0.79 -20.50 2.20
N SER A 300 -1.38 -20.03 1.10
CA SER A 300 -0.65 -19.40 0.00
C SER A 300 -0.34 -17.94 0.36
N THR A 301 0.50 -17.27 -0.45
CA THR A 301 0.80 -15.84 -0.27
C THR A 301 -0.47 -15.00 -0.24
N SER A 302 -1.33 -15.15 -1.23
CA SER A 302 -2.57 -14.37 -1.35
C SER A 302 -3.49 -14.59 -0.14
N ARG A 303 -3.69 -15.86 0.25
CA ARG A 303 -4.53 -16.18 1.40
C ARG A 303 -3.98 -15.61 2.71
N LEU A 304 -2.65 -15.65 2.90
CA LEU A 304 -2.01 -15.04 4.07
C LEU A 304 -2.21 -13.53 4.10
N LEU A 305 -2.02 -12.85 2.97
CA LEU A 305 -2.23 -11.40 2.85
C LEU A 305 -3.68 -11.02 3.22
N GLN A 306 -4.67 -11.77 2.71
CA GLN A 306 -6.09 -11.56 3.02
C GLN A 306 -6.39 -11.73 4.51
N ILE A 307 -5.93 -12.83 5.10
CA ILE A 307 -6.22 -13.13 6.52
C ILE A 307 -5.47 -12.19 7.45
N ALA A 308 -4.22 -11.83 7.15
CA ALA A 308 -3.45 -10.87 7.93
C ALA A 308 -4.10 -9.46 7.89
N SER A 309 -4.58 -9.03 6.73
CA SER A 309 -5.30 -7.76 6.59
C SER A 309 -6.60 -7.76 7.40
N ASN A 310 -7.38 -8.85 7.34
CA ASN A 310 -8.66 -8.95 8.02
C ASN A 310 -8.54 -9.11 9.54
N GLN A 311 -7.56 -9.89 10.04
CA GLN A 311 -7.43 -10.23 11.46
C GLN A 311 -6.42 -9.35 12.21
N LEU A 312 -5.32 -8.96 11.57
CA LEU A 312 -4.26 -8.18 12.19
C LEU A 312 -4.24 -6.73 11.72
N HIS A 313 -5.03 -6.38 10.69
CA HIS A 313 -5.07 -5.06 10.07
C HIS A 313 -3.72 -4.60 9.51
N TYR A 314 -2.90 -5.55 9.06
CA TYR A 314 -1.61 -5.26 8.43
C TYR A 314 -1.78 -5.04 6.93
N SER A 315 -1.00 -4.10 6.39
CA SER A 315 -0.94 -3.91 4.94
C SER A 315 -0.27 -5.11 4.26
N PRO A 316 -0.49 -5.32 2.96
CA PRO A 316 0.19 -6.37 2.21
C PRO A 316 1.72 -6.29 2.32
N THR A 317 2.30 -5.10 2.21
CA THR A 317 3.75 -4.90 2.32
C THR A 317 4.27 -5.12 3.73
N ASP A 318 3.56 -4.66 4.78
CA ASP A 318 3.93 -4.99 6.16
C ASP A 318 3.91 -6.49 6.39
N THR A 319 2.87 -7.18 5.89
CA THR A 319 2.74 -8.65 5.99
C THR A 319 3.91 -9.35 5.33
N MET A 320 4.25 -8.99 4.08
CA MET A 320 5.39 -9.58 3.38
C MET A 320 6.72 -9.25 4.06
N GLY A 321 6.89 -8.04 4.60
CA GLY A 321 8.08 -7.66 5.35
C GLY A 321 8.28 -8.47 6.63
N LEU A 322 7.21 -8.72 7.38
CA LEU A 322 7.23 -9.56 8.58
C LEU A 322 7.49 -11.04 8.23
N CYS A 323 6.86 -11.55 7.18
CA CYS A 323 7.11 -12.91 6.70
C CYS A 323 8.55 -13.10 6.21
N GLN A 324 9.11 -12.11 5.51
CA GLN A 324 10.51 -12.13 5.10
C GLN A 324 11.45 -12.23 6.30
N GLN A 325 11.19 -11.49 7.38
CA GLN A 325 11.97 -11.59 8.62
C GLN A 325 11.85 -12.97 9.28
N LEU A 326 10.62 -13.53 9.34
CA LEU A 326 10.38 -14.86 9.90
C LEU A 326 11.08 -15.95 9.09
N TYR A 327 11.00 -15.89 7.76
CA TYR A 327 11.67 -16.82 6.85
C TYR A 327 13.19 -16.79 7.00
N GLN A 328 13.77 -15.59 6.91
CA GLN A 328 15.22 -15.39 7.07
C GLN A 328 15.72 -15.84 8.43
N SER A 329 14.88 -15.72 9.45
CA SER A 329 15.14 -16.23 10.80
C SER A 329 14.85 -17.72 10.96
N GLY A 330 14.40 -18.42 9.90
CA GLY A 330 14.16 -19.86 9.89
C GLY A 330 12.95 -20.31 10.72
N TYR A 331 11.99 -19.43 10.93
CA TYR A 331 10.77 -19.74 11.68
C TYR A 331 9.61 -20.19 10.80
N ILE A 332 9.60 -19.77 9.54
CA ILE A 332 8.59 -20.19 8.56
C ILE A 332 9.25 -20.63 7.25
N THR A 333 8.49 -21.33 6.42
CA THR A 333 8.86 -21.65 5.03
C THR A 333 8.83 -20.40 4.14
N TYR A 334 9.32 -20.51 2.93
CA TYR A 334 9.34 -19.42 1.96
C TYR A 334 7.93 -18.86 1.73
N MET A 335 7.78 -17.54 1.80
CA MET A 335 6.47 -16.88 1.86
C MET A 335 5.88 -16.50 0.50
N ARG A 336 6.63 -16.65 -0.59
CA ARG A 336 6.13 -16.41 -1.96
C ARG A 336 5.78 -17.72 -2.63
N THR A 337 4.56 -18.18 -2.45
CA THR A 337 4.08 -19.46 -2.97
C THR A 337 2.59 -19.38 -3.31
N GLU A 338 2.21 -20.07 -4.37
CA GLU A 338 0.81 -20.33 -4.72
C GLU A 338 0.32 -21.65 -4.11
N SER A 339 1.24 -22.49 -3.63
CA SER A 339 0.91 -23.78 -3.05
C SER A 339 0.08 -23.65 -1.79
N SER A 340 -0.90 -24.52 -1.66
CA SER A 340 -1.69 -24.78 -0.44
C SER A 340 -1.49 -26.20 0.06
N GLN A 341 -0.32 -26.79 -0.18
CA GLN A 341 0.01 -28.17 0.16
C GLN A 341 1.30 -28.21 0.96
N TYR A 342 1.47 -29.26 1.75
CA TYR A 342 2.64 -29.50 2.58
C TYR A 342 3.41 -30.74 2.13
N SER A 343 4.70 -30.80 2.42
CA SER A 343 5.51 -32.00 2.19
C SER A 343 5.04 -33.12 3.10
N LYS A 344 5.23 -34.36 2.62
CA LYS A 344 4.91 -35.57 3.38
C LYS A 344 5.65 -35.62 4.72
N ILE A 345 6.94 -35.24 4.71
CA ILE A 345 7.78 -35.23 5.92
C ILE A 345 7.17 -34.32 6.99
N PHE A 346 6.72 -33.12 6.58
CA PHE A 346 6.09 -32.21 7.53
C PHE A 346 4.75 -32.73 8.05
N LEU A 347 3.93 -33.36 7.20
CA LEU A 347 2.65 -33.94 7.62
C LEU A 347 2.82 -35.07 8.66
N GLU A 348 3.88 -35.87 8.53
CA GLU A 348 4.24 -36.88 9.52
C GLU A 348 4.65 -36.25 10.87
N GLN A 349 5.44 -35.18 10.82
CA GLN A 349 5.81 -34.40 12.01
C GLN A 349 4.59 -33.76 12.68
N ALA A 350 3.70 -33.16 11.87
CA ALA A 350 2.46 -32.54 12.35
C ALA A 350 1.54 -33.57 13.00
N SER A 351 1.39 -34.73 12.40
CA SER A 351 0.60 -35.84 12.96
C SER A 351 1.15 -36.29 14.32
N THR A 352 2.47 -36.43 14.43
CA THR A 352 3.15 -36.76 15.69
C THR A 352 2.91 -35.70 16.77
N TYR A 353 3.02 -34.45 16.38
CA TYR A 353 2.76 -33.31 17.29
C TYR A 353 1.30 -33.28 17.76
N ILE A 354 0.34 -33.43 16.84
CA ILE A 354 -1.10 -33.46 17.15
C ILE A 354 -1.43 -34.60 18.11
N LEU A 355 -0.92 -35.79 17.84
CA LEU A 355 -1.12 -36.94 18.74
C LEU A 355 -0.57 -36.68 20.13
N ALA A 356 0.65 -36.16 20.23
CA ALA A 356 1.29 -35.86 21.52
C ALA A 356 0.54 -34.76 22.30
N GLN A 357 -0.01 -33.75 21.60
CA GLN A 357 -0.68 -32.59 22.23
C GLN A 357 -2.13 -32.88 22.61
N TYR A 358 -2.87 -33.62 21.79
CA TYR A 358 -4.32 -33.84 21.97
C TYR A 358 -4.69 -35.29 22.33
N GLY A 359 -3.72 -36.19 22.40
CA GLY A 359 -3.88 -37.53 22.94
C GLY A 359 -4.71 -38.50 22.09
N SER A 360 -5.10 -38.15 20.85
CA SER A 360 -5.91 -39.01 20.00
C SER A 360 -5.67 -38.80 18.51
N ASN A 361 -5.57 -39.89 17.78
CA ASN A 361 -5.47 -39.87 16.30
C ASN A 361 -6.71 -39.25 15.62
N LYS A 362 -7.85 -39.15 16.32
CA LYS A 362 -9.08 -38.53 15.79
C LYS A 362 -8.92 -37.08 15.43
N TYR A 363 -7.93 -36.39 16.02
CA TYR A 363 -7.63 -34.99 15.71
C TYR A 363 -6.73 -34.81 14.50
N ILE A 364 -6.13 -35.88 13.95
CA ILE A 364 -5.29 -35.83 12.77
C ILE A 364 -6.18 -35.72 11.54
N GLY A 365 -5.91 -34.73 10.69
CA GLY A 365 -6.61 -34.52 9.42
C GLY A 365 -6.26 -35.58 8.38
N GLU A 366 -7.00 -35.56 7.27
CA GLU A 366 -6.72 -36.41 6.13
C GLU A 366 -5.55 -35.87 5.29
N PRO A 367 -4.36 -36.49 5.32
CA PRO A 367 -3.18 -35.96 4.64
C PRO A 367 -3.38 -35.78 3.13
N SER A 368 -4.14 -36.69 2.51
CA SER A 368 -4.35 -36.71 1.06
C SER A 368 -4.92 -35.39 0.46
N ASN A 369 -5.57 -34.57 1.30
CA ASN A 369 -6.18 -33.33 0.89
C ASN A 369 -5.18 -32.15 0.83
N ILE A 370 -4.07 -32.24 1.55
CA ILE A 370 -3.09 -31.17 1.73
C ILE A 370 -1.65 -31.62 1.47
N GLU A 371 -1.43 -32.88 1.03
CA GLU A 371 -0.13 -33.40 0.68
C GLU A 371 0.26 -32.99 -0.74
N ASN A 372 1.47 -32.47 -0.90
CA ASN A 372 2.04 -32.21 -2.22
C ASN A 372 2.40 -33.56 -2.89
N LYS A 373 1.62 -33.91 -3.89
CA LYS A 373 1.82 -35.12 -4.72
C LYS A 373 2.60 -34.80 -5.99
N ASP A 374 2.71 -33.53 -6.33
CA ASP A 374 3.42 -33.08 -7.51
C ASP A 374 4.90 -32.84 -7.16
N THR A 375 5.72 -33.80 -7.51
CA THR A 375 7.18 -33.73 -7.32
C THR A 375 7.84 -32.69 -8.23
N SER A 376 7.15 -32.21 -9.27
CA SER A 376 7.65 -31.14 -10.16
C SER A 376 7.50 -29.74 -9.57
N ASN A 377 6.60 -29.56 -8.61
CA ASN A 377 6.43 -28.30 -7.88
C ASN A 377 7.03 -28.42 -6.46
N PRO A 378 8.24 -27.91 -6.25
CA PRO A 378 8.92 -28.02 -4.97
C PRO A 378 8.34 -27.11 -3.89
N HIS A 379 7.46 -26.16 -4.24
CA HIS A 379 6.95 -25.17 -3.30
C HIS A 379 5.90 -25.75 -2.37
N GLU A 380 6.10 -25.50 -1.07
CA GLU A 380 5.12 -25.79 -0.03
C GLU A 380 4.26 -24.56 0.29
N ALA A 381 3.14 -24.79 0.98
CA ALA A 381 2.38 -23.74 1.63
C ALA A 381 3.21 -23.04 2.73
N ILE A 382 2.84 -21.82 3.07
CA ILE A 382 3.48 -21.07 4.15
C ILE A 382 3.12 -21.72 5.49
N ARG A 383 4.13 -22.22 6.20
CA ARG A 383 4.00 -22.89 7.49
C ARG A 383 5.13 -22.54 8.45
N VAL A 384 4.92 -22.82 9.71
CA VAL A 384 6.02 -22.81 10.68
C VAL A 384 6.96 -24.00 10.45
N THR A 385 8.25 -23.80 10.66
CA THR A 385 9.25 -24.87 10.54
C THR A 385 9.19 -25.87 11.69
N GLN A 386 8.71 -25.43 12.86
CA GLN A 386 8.60 -26.27 14.05
C GLN A 386 7.31 -25.95 14.82
N LEU A 387 6.39 -26.91 14.87
CA LEU A 387 5.11 -26.76 15.60
C LEU A 387 5.28 -26.64 17.12
N ALA A 388 6.37 -27.16 17.68
CA ALA A 388 6.66 -27.03 19.11
C ALA A 388 6.87 -25.57 19.54
N ASN A 389 7.33 -24.71 18.63
CA ASN A 389 7.54 -23.30 18.89
C ASN A 389 6.23 -22.52 18.69
N ARG A 390 5.50 -22.27 19.77
CA ARG A 390 4.22 -21.53 19.70
C ARG A 390 4.39 -20.02 19.57
N SER A 391 5.59 -19.50 19.71
CA SER A 391 5.93 -18.08 19.63
C SER A 391 7.39 -17.91 19.25
N VAL A 392 7.76 -16.73 18.76
CA VAL A 392 9.15 -16.36 18.46
C VAL A 392 9.68 -15.41 19.53
N PRO A 393 10.99 -15.48 19.87
CA PRO A 393 11.63 -14.59 20.81
C PRO A 393 11.91 -13.23 20.14
N SER A 394 10.91 -12.34 20.15
CA SER A 394 11.01 -11.00 19.56
C SER A 394 10.27 -9.98 20.42
N GLU A 395 10.83 -8.78 20.55
CA GLU A 395 10.15 -7.63 21.17
C GLU A 395 9.12 -7.00 20.22
N ASP A 396 9.22 -7.23 18.91
CA ASP A 396 8.25 -6.75 17.93
C ASP A 396 6.94 -7.56 18.03
N LYS A 397 5.95 -6.94 18.64
CA LYS A 397 4.61 -7.53 18.83
C LYS A 397 3.94 -7.88 17.49
N ARG A 398 4.25 -7.14 16.42
CA ARG A 398 3.70 -7.40 15.08
C ARG A 398 4.27 -8.70 14.52
N LEU A 399 5.58 -8.90 14.67
CA LEU A 399 6.26 -10.13 14.24
C LEU A 399 5.73 -11.35 15.01
N VAL A 400 5.55 -11.21 16.32
CA VAL A 400 4.99 -12.27 17.18
C VAL A 400 3.54 -12.60 16.78
N ALA A 401 2.72 -11.60 16.48
CA ALA A 401 1.34 -11.79 16.05
C ALA A 401 1.27 -12.49 14.68
N MET A 402 2.11 -12.10 13.73
CA MET A 402 2.21 -12.73 12.41
C MET A 402 2.63 -14.20 12.54
N TYR A 403 3.65 -14.50 13.33
CA TYR A 403 4.07 -15.88 13.59
C TYR A 403 2.94 -16.72 14.19
N LYS A 404 2.22 -16.19 15.20
CA LYS A 404 1.10 -16.90 15.83
C LYS A 404 -0.04 -17.16 14.84
N LEU A 405 -0.32 -16.23 13.94
CA LEU A 405 -1.31 -16.42 12.88
C LEU A 405 -0.92 -17.59 11.97
N ILE A 406 0.33 -17.63 11.52
CA ILE A 406 0.85 -18.69 10.66
C ILE A 406 0.89 -20.02 11.43
N TRP A 407 1.38 -20.02 12.67
CA TRP A 407 1.42 -21.21 13.52
C TRP A 407 0.04 -21.84 13.71
N ARG A 408 -0.95 -21.01 14.01
CA ARG A 408 -2.33 -21.43 14.20
C ARG A 408 -2.90 -22.05 12.93
N ASN A 409 -2.77 -21.39 11.79
CA ASN A 409 -3.25 -21.93 10.52
C ASN A 409 -2.53 -23.22 10.14
N THR A 410 -1.21 -23.29 10.34
CA THR A 410 -0.42 -24.51 10.10
C THR A 410 -0.96 -25.71 10.89
N LEU A 411 -1.23 -25.49 12.18
CA LEU A 411 -1.75 -26.56 13.04
C LEU A 411 -3.19 -26.94 12.68
N GLU A 412 -4.08 -25.93 12.58
CA GLU A 412 -5.49 -26.14 12.26
C GLU A 412 -5.70 -26.85 10.92
N SER A 413 -4.90 -26.51 9.89
CA SER A 413 -5.01 -27.10 8.56
C SER A 413 -4.59 -28.58 8.51
N CYS A 414 -3.73 -29.02 9.44
CA CYS A 414 -3.32 -30.41 9.57
C CYS A 414 -4.29 -31.26 10.43
N MET A 415 -5.32 -30.63 11.00
CA MET A 415 -6.25 -31.33 11.89
C MET A 415 -7.51 -31.77 11.16
N SER A 416 -8.22 -32.69 11.80
CA SER A 416 -9.49 -33.23 11.30
C SER A 416 -10.61 -32.19 11.33
N GLU A 417 -11.61 -32.41 10.52
CA GLU A 417 -12.84 -31.64 10.49
C GLU A 417 -13.56 -31.63 11.85
N ALA A 418 -14.21 -30.50 12.13
CA ALA A 418 -15.10 -30.39 13.28
C ALA A 418 -16.50 -30.92 12.92
N LYS A 419 -17.04 -31.77 13.76
CA LYS A 419 -18.43 -32.30 13.64
C LYS A 419 -19.32 -31.49 14.56
N MET A 420 -20.29 -30.82 13.97
CA MET A 420 -21.24 -29.98 14.65
C MET A 420 -22.65 -30.58 14.51
N GLN A 421 -23.50 -30.29 15.43
CA GLN A 421 -24.92 -30.59 15.33
C GLN A 421 -25.68 -29.26 15.29
N THR A 422 -26.41 -29.03 14.23
CA THR A 422 -27.17 -27.82 14.01
C THR A 422 -28.63 -28.11 14.34
N THR A 423 -29.14 -27.47 15.39
CA THR A 423 -30.55 -27.55 15.79
C THR A 423 -31.25 -26.27 15.37
N ARG A 424 -32.24 -26.40 14.48
CA ARG A 424 -33.07 -25.27 14.06
C ARG A 424 -34.30 -25.23 14.98
N ILE A 425 -34.57 -24.05 15.47
CA ILE A 425 -35.74 -23.76 16.30
C ILE A 425 -36.63 -22.80 15.51
N GLU A 426 -37.93 -23.11 15.41
CA GLU A 426 -38.92 -22.32 14.70
C GLU A 426 -40.03 -21.94 15.65
N ILE A 427 -40.50 -20.72 15.56
CA ILE A 427 -41.68 -20.23 16.25
C ILE A 427 -42.67 -19.74 15.19
N SER A 428 -43.91 -20.24 15.24
CA SER A 428 -44.95 -19.85 14.30
C SER A 428 -45.24 -18.35 14.40
N ALA A 429 -45.50 -17.74 13.25
CA ALA A 429 -45.84 -16.32 13.09
C ALA A 429 -47.06 -16.18 12.18
N PRO A 430 -47.72 -15.02 12.15
CA PRO A 430 -48.81 -14.74 11.20
C PRO A 430 -48.38 -14.99 9.74
N ASP A 431 -49.38 -15.19 8.86
CA ASP A 431 -49.23 -15.34 7.42
C ASP A 431 -48.24 -16.43 7.01
N GLU A 432 -48.25 -17.54 7.76
CA GLU A 432 -47.35 -18.72 7.59
C GLU A 432 -45.84 -18.44 7.72
N HIS A 433 -45.47 -17.25 8.18
CA HIS A 433 -44.09 -16.92 8.49
C HIS A 433 -43.62 -17.64 9.76
N LYS A 434 -42.33 -17.65 9.96
CA LYS A 434 -41.65 -18.26 11.10
C LYS A 434 -40.53 -17.40 11.63
N TYR A 435 -40.46 -17.25 12.93
CA TYR A 435 -39.26 -16.79 13.59
C TYR A 435 -38.30 -17.97 13.74
N MET A 436 -37.04 -17.76 13.40
CA MET A 436 -36.02 -18.80 13.32
C MET A 436 -34.80 -18.45 14.15
N ASN A 437 -34.28 -19.46 14.84
CA ASN A 437 -32.98 -19.43 15.45
C ASN A 437 -32.29 -20.77 15.18
N THR A 438 -30.98 -20.72 14.97
CA THR A 438 -30.16 -21.91 14.68
C THR A 438 -29.02 -21.97 15.67
N ILE A 439 -28.99 -23.04 16.44
CA ILE A 439 -27.95 -23.25 17.46
C ILE A 439 -27.06 -24.42 17.04
N GLU A 440 -25.76 -24.15 16.98
CA GLU A 440 -24.75 -25.16 16.70
C GLU A 440 -24.13 -25.67 18.02
N THR A 441 -24.06 -26.98 18.15
CA THR A 441 -23.37 -27.63 19.26
C THR A 441 -22.25 -28.52 18.72
N PRO A 442 -21.04 -28.51 19.30
CA PRO A 442 -19.97 -29.37 18.87
C PRO A 442 -20.23 -30.80 19.34
N ILE A 443 -20.20 -31.77 18.40
CA ILE A 443 -20.09 -33.20 18.70
C ILE A 443 -18.62 -33.57 18.86
N PHE A 444 -17.80 -33.03 17.99
CA PHE A 444 -16.36 -33.23 17.98
C PHE A 444 -15.70 -31.95 17.46
N LEU A 445 -14.81 -31.36 18.26
CA LEU A 445 -14.23 -30.06 17.99
C LEU A 445 -13.28 -30.08 16.78
N GLY A 446 -12.63 -31.23 16.49
CA GLY A 446 -11.64 -31.30 15.42
C GLY A 446 -10.61 -30.17 15.54
N TRP A 447 -10.34 -29.47 14.43
CA TRP A 447 -9.39 -28.35 14.39
C TRP A 447 -9.76 -27.16 15.29
N LYS A 448 -11.01 -26.98 15.64
CA LYS A 448 -11.46 -25.87 16.50
C LYS A 448 -10.93 -25.97 17.94
N ILE A 449 -10.47 -27.13 18.37
CA ILE A 449 -9.88 -27.34 19.71
C ILE A 449 -8.64 -26.44 19.95
N VAL A 450 -7.99 -25.97 18.88
CA VAL A 450 -6.81 -25.11 18.97
C VAL A 450 -7.15 -23.77 19.61
N ASN A 451 -8.35 -23.24 19.38
CA ASN A 451 -8.83 -21.94 19.85
C ASN A 451 -9.88 -22.04 20.95
N ASP A 452 -10.63 -23.13 20.98
CA ASP A 452 -11.72 -23.27 21.95
C ASP A 452 -11.17 -23.74 23.33
N LYS A 453 -11.48 -22.97 24.36
CA LYS A 453 -11.40 -23.47 25.74
C LYS A 453 -12.42 -24.59 25.86
N PRO A 454 -12.12 -25.66 26.65
CA PRO A 454 -13.12 -26.65 26.93
C PRO A 454 -14.40 -25.97 27.44
N LEU A 455 -15.51 -26.19 26.73
CA LEU A 455 -16.82 -25.68 27.19
C LEU A 455 -17.14 -26.33 28.52
N ASP A 456 -17.34 -25.52 29.54
CA ASP A 456 -17.81 -25.99 30.84
C ASP A 456 -19.20 -26.58 30.63
N ALA A 457 -19.32 -27.89 30.75
CA ALA A 457 -20.59 -28.59 30.52
C ALA A 457 -21.71 -28.17 31.49
N SER A 458 -21.36 -27.43 32.53
CA SER A 458 -22.27 -26.89 33.54
C SER A 458 -22.85 -25.52 33.19
N ASP A 459 -22.36 -24.84 32.16
CA ASP A 459 -22.87 -23.52 31.76
C ASP A 459 -24.24 -23.63 31.07
N GLN A 460 -25.27 -23.23 31.77
CA GLN A 460 -26.67 -23.22 31.28
C GLN A 460 -26.86 -22.26 30.08
N ASN A 461 -25.93 -21.32 29.85
CA ASN A 461 -25.93 -20.44 28.71
C ASN A 461 -25.13 -21.04 27.52
N ALA A 462 -24.46 -22.16 27.71
CA ALA A 462 -23.86 -22.90 26.65
C ALA A 462 -24.90 -23.33 25.59
N PRO A 463 -24.55 -23.46 24.32
CA PRO A 463 -25.46 -23.82 23.24
C PRO A 463 -26.30 -25.08 23.55
N ALA A 464 -25.72 -26.09 24.17
CA ALA A 464 -26.43 -27.32 24.59
C ALA A 464 -27.47 -27.06 25.68
N GLY A 465 -27.18 -26.21 26.68
CA GLY A 465 -28.10 -25.80 27.72
C GLY A 465 -29.29 -24.99 27.18
N GLN A 466 -29.06 -24.13 26.19
CA GLN A 466 -30.14 -23.40 25.49
C GLN A 466 -31.07 -24.35 24.74
N ILE A 467 -30.53 -25.33 23.99
CA ILE A 467 -31.35 -26.33 23.27
C ILE A 467 -32.16 -27.14 24.26
N MET A 468 -31.56 -27.59 25.36
CA MET A 468 -32.28 -28.37 26.38
C MET A 468 -33.43 -27.56 26.97
N TYR A 469 -33.20 -26.27 27.28
CA TYR A 469 -34.28 -25.40 27.76
C TYR A 469 -35.37 -25.23 26.70
N LEU A 470 -35.06 -24.96 25.43
CA LEU A 470 -36.06 -24.79 24.38
C LEU A 470 -36.86 -26.07 24.10
N LYS A 471 -36.25 -27.26 24.29
CA LYS A 471 -36.96 -28.55 24.21
C LYS A 471 -38.05 -28.69 25.30
N THR A 472 -37.89 -28.12 26.51
CA THR A 472 -38.93 -28.13 27.54
C THR A 472 -40.15 -27.29 27.14
N LEU A 473 -40.00 -26.35 26.24
CA LEU A 473 -41.06 -25.49 25.71
C LEU A 473 -41.65 -26.03 24.40
N ALA A 474 -41.09 -27.09 23.82
CA ALA A 474 -41.47 -27.60 22.51
C ALA A 474 -42.99 -27.98 22.46
N ASN A 475 -43.60 -27.63 21.33
CA ASN A 475 -45.01 -27.86 21.02
C ASN A 475 -46.02 -27.17 21.97
N LYS A 476 -45.53 -26.21 22.78
CA LYS A 476 -46.40 -25.41 23.66
C LYS A 476 -46.61 -24.01 23.06
N PRO A 477 -47.73 -23.35 23.37
CA PRO A 477 -47.85 -21.91 23.14
C PRO A 477 -46.72 -21.17 23.88
N ILE A 478 -46.14 -20.18 23.24
CA ILE A 478 -45.08 -19.33 23.81
C ILE A 478 -45.44 -17.86 23.58
N GLU A 479 -45.28 -17.07 24.62
CA GLU A 479 -45.51 -15.64 24.54
C GLU A 479 -44.23 -14.93 24.13
N TYR A 480 -44.38 -13.87 23.35
CA TYR A 480 -43.28 -12.95 23.08
C TYR A 480 -43.11 -11.98 24.25
N ASN A 481 -41.90 -11.64 24.59
CA ASN A 481 -41.58 -10.51 25.44
C ASN A 481 -41.72 -9.21 24.66
N LYS A 482 -41.11 -9.19 23.46
CA LYS A 482 -41.22 -8.11 22.47
C LYS A 482 -40.92 -8.61 21.06
N ILE A 483 -41.46 -7.89 20.07
CA ILE A 483 -41.12 -8.06 18.67
C ILE A 483 -40.66 -6.69 18.15
N GLU A 484 -39.44 -6.61 17.69
CA GLU A 484 -38.82 -5.36 17.21
C GLU A 484 -38.64 -5.38 15.70
N SER A 485 -38.98 -4.29 15.04
CA SER A 485 -38.60 -4.05 13.67
C SER A 485 -37.35 -3.18 13.64
N ALA A 486 -36.42 -3.50 12.76
CA ALA A 486 -35.23 -2.71 12.52
C ALA A 486 -35.08 -2.42 11.02
N VAL A 487 -34.86 -1.16 10.67
CA VAL A 487 -34.51 -0.81 9.29
C VAL A 487 -33.10 -1.32 8.98
N VAL A 488 -32.98 -2.10 7.91
CA VAL A 488 -31.73 -2.64 7.36
C VAL A 488 -31.58 -2.19 5.92
N VAL A 489 -30.33 -2.08 5.47
CA VAL A 489 -30.01 -1.73 4.10
C VAL A 489 -29.15 -2.83 3.51
N HIS A 490 -29.57 -3.33 2.37
CA HIS A 490 -28.80 -4.28 1.59
C HIS A 490 -28.02 -3.52 0.49
N SER A 491 -26.71 -3.33 0.71
CA SER A 491 -25.82 -2.83 -0.33
C SER A 491 -25.27 -4.02 -1.11
N LYS A 492 -25.53 -4.06 -2.41
CA LYS A 492 -25.03 -5.12 -3.31
C LYS A 492 -23.53 -4.99 -3.58
N HIS A 493 -23.01 -3.77 -3.56
CA HIS A 493 -21.61 -3.48 -3.93
C HIS A 493 -20.89 -2.74 -2.81
N ARG A 494 -19.75 -3.28 -2.40
CA ARG A 494 -18.86 -2.65 -1.43
C ARG A 494 -17.56 -2.28 -2.12
N HIS A 495 -16.91 -1.20 -1.67
CA HIS A 495 -15.58 -0.86 -2.15
C HIS A 495 -14.58 -1.94 -1.76
N TYR A 496 -13.51 -2.06 -2.55
CA TYR A 496 -12.41 -2.96 -2.24
C TYR A 496 -11.72 -2.58 -0.94
N THR A 497 -11.30 -3.58 -0.20
CA THR A 497 -10.18 -3.49 0.75
C THR A 497 -8.91 -3.97 0.03
N GLU A 498 -7.73 -3.72 0.61
CA GLU A 498 -6.48 -4.31 0.09
C GLU A 498 -6.58 -5.84 -0.04
N ALA A 499 -7.19 -6.49 0.95
CA ALA A 499 -7.42 -7.94 0.96
C ALA A 499 -8.33 -8.41 -0.19
N SER A 500 -9.49 -7.76 -0.37
CA SER A 500 -10.43 -8.17 -1.42
C SER A 500 -9.90 -7.84 -2.83
N LEU A 501 -9.12 -6.76 -2.98
CA LEU A 501 -8.47 -6.47 -4.26
C LEU A 501 -7.44 -7.55 -4.61
N ILE A 502 -6.61 -8.00 -3.66
CA ILE A 502 -5.65 -9.09 -3.88
C ILE A 502 -6.39 -10.38 -4.24
N GLN A 503 -7.49 -10.69 -3.57
CA GLN A 503 -8.31 -11.86 -3.91
C GLN A 503 -8.80 -11.79 -5.36
N THR A 504 -9.37 -10.66 -5.76
CA THR A 504 -9.86 -10.47 -7.13
C THR A 504 -8.72 -10.55 -8.17
N LEU A 505 -7.55 -9.98 -7.87
CA LEU A 505 -6.38 -10.07 -8.74
C LEU A 505 -5.93 -11.53 -8.92
N GLU A 506 -5.89 -12.32 -7.85
CA GLU A 506 -5.57 -13.74 -7.90
C GLU A 506 -6.60 -14.52 -8.73
N GLU A 507 -7.89 -14.34 -8.46
CA GLU A 507 -8.99 -14.99 -9.19
C GLU A 507 -8.98 -14.69 -10.69
N MET A 508 -8.56 -13.47 -11.05
CA MET A 508 -8.42 -13.04 -12.43
C MET A 508 -7.08 -13.44 -13.07
N GLY A 509 -6.15 -13.99 -12.31
CA GLY A 509 -4.81 -14.36 -12.79
C GLY A 509 -3.89 -13.17 -13.08
N ILE A 510 -4.15 -12.01 -12.45
CA ILE A 510 -3.39 -10.76 -12.59
C ILE A 510 -2.36 -10.65 -11.47
N GLY A 511 -1.09 -10.64 -11.82
CA GLY A 511 0.00 -10.68 -10.84
C GLY A 511 0.31 -12.08 -10.33
N ARG A 512 1.31 -12.17 -9.46
CA ARG A 512 1.82 -13.41 -8.86
C ARG A 512 2.23 -13.15 -7.40
N PRO A 513 2.51 -14.17 -6.58
CA PRO A 513 2.90 -14.00 -5.18
C PRO A 513 3.97 -12.94 -4.92
N SER A 514 4.92 -12.80 -5.84
CA SER A 514 5.98 -11.79 -5.77
C SER A 514 5.49 -10.35 -6.01
N THR A 515 4.30 -10.16 -6.58
CA THR A 515 3.83 -8.84 -7.05
C THR A 515 2.57 -8.33 -6.39
N PHE A 516 1.72 -9.15 -5.78
CA PHE A 516 0.44 -8.72 -5.21
C PHE A 516 0.59 -7.50 -4.28
N ALA A 517 1.53 -7.58 -3.33
CA ALA A 517 1.75 -6.47 -2.41
C ALA A 517 2.21 -5.19 -3.14
N SER A 518 3.17 -5.32 -4.07
CA SER A 518 3.70 -4.19 -4.81
C SER A 518 2.69 -3.55 -5.77
N ILE A 519 1.76 -4.31 -6.34
CA ILE A 519 0.69 -3.80 -7.20
C ILE A 519 -0.24 -2.88 -6.38
N VAL A 520 -0.71 -3.38 -5.21
CA VAL A 520 -1.61 -2.63 -4.34
C VAL A 520 -0.93 -1.39 -3.76
N ASP A 521 0.35 -1.49 -3.38
CA ASP A 521 1.12 -0.33 -2.90
C ASP A 521 1.35 0.69 -4.00
N THR A 522 1.70 0.25 -5.22
CA THR A 522 2.02 1.16 -6.32
C THR A 522 0.84 2.07 -6.68
N ILE A 523 -0.38 1.55 -6.75
CA ILE A 523 -1.57 2.38 -7.04
C ILE A 523 -1.85 3.39 -5.94
N GLN A 524 -1.49 3.10 -4.69
CA GLN A 524 -1.60 4.01 -3.56
C GLN A 524 -0.45 5.02 -3.52
N GLU A 525 0.79 4.59 -3.70
CA GLU A 525 1.98 5.47 -3.72
C GLU A 525 1.94 6.48 -4.87
N ARG A 526 1.36 6.10 -6.02
CA ARG A 526 1.11 7.01 -7.14
C ARG A 526 -0.03 7.99 -6.87
N GLY A 527 -0.76 7.81 -5.78
CA GLY A 527 -1.92 8.64 -5.43
C GLY A 527 -3.14 8.39 -6.30
N TYR A 528 -3.17 7.30 -7.06
CA TYR A 528 -4.35 6.92 -7.87
C TYR A 528 -5.50 6.46 -7.00
N VAL A 529 -5.18 5.81 -5.90
CA VAL A 529 -6.10 5.25 -4.93
C VAL A 529 -5.63 5.62 -3.53
N LYS A 530 -6.56 5.90 -2.62
CA LYS A 530 -6.27 6.10 -1.20
C LYS A 530 -7.13 5.20 -0.35
N ARG A 531 -6.57 4.74 0.75
CA ARG A 531 -7.33 4.06 1.78
C ARG A 531 -8.04 5.08 2.66
N LYS A 532 -9.36 5.05 2.64
CA LYS A 532 -10.23 5.97 3.38
C LYS A 532 -11.34 5.20 4.10
N ASP A 533 -11.86 5.78 5.17
CA ASP A 533 -13.15 5.42 5.72
C ASP A 533 -14.22 6.22 5.00
N ILE A 534 -15.35 5.59 4.74
CA ILE A 534 -16.50 6.22 4.10
C ILE A 534 -17.54 6.44 5.17
N ASP A 535 -17.93 7.69 5.34
CA ASP A 535 -19.04 8.04 6.17
C ASP A 535 -20.35 7.57 5.52
N GLY A 536 -21.19 6.94 6.31
CA GLY A 536 -22.50 6.54 5.83
C GLY A 536 -23.46 7.71 5.76
N ILE A 537 -24.61 7.46 5.17
CA ILE A 537 -25.74 8.40 5.12
C ILE A 537 -26.53 8.26 6.41
N LYS A 538 -26.70 9.35 7.14
CA LYS A 538 -27.56 9.41 8.32
C LYS A 538 -29.00 9.56 7.87
N MET A 539 -29.87 8.71 8.42
CA MET A 539 -31.29 8.70 8.11
C MET A 539 -32.11 8.52 9.37
N GLU A 540 -33.21 9.23 9.45
CA GLU A 540 -34.24 8.98 10.44
C GLU A 540 -35.01 7.71 10.06
N CYS A 541 -34.92 6.70 10.93
CA CYS A 541 -35.60 5.44 10.75
C CYS A 541 -36.73 5.33 11.77
N ARG A 542 -37.92 5.04 11.27
CA ARG A 542 -39.08 4.74 12.15
C ARG A 542 -39.08 3.24 12.40
N GLU A 543 -38.82 2.84 13.64
CA GLU A 543 -38.84 1.44 14.09
C GLU A 543 -40.01 1.19 15.04
N HIS A 544 -40.58 0.00 14.96
CA HIS A 544 -41.73 -0.39 15.73
C HIS A 544 -41.39 -1.53 16.70
N THR A 545 -41.95 -1.47 17.90
CA THR A 545 -41.80 -2.50 18.90
C THR A 545 -43.19 -2.87 19.39
N LEU A 546 -43.54 -4.14 19.26
CA LEU A 546 -44.72 -4.73 19.90
C LEU A 546 -44.28 -5.30 21.25
N GLU A 547 -44.75 -4.72 22.33
CA GLU A 547 -44.52 -5.15 23.70
C GLU A 547 -45.83 -5.03 24.52
N LYS A 548 -46.15 -6.04 25.33
CA LYS A 548 -47.36 -6.05 26.14
C LYS A 548 -48.64 -5.70 25.35
N ASN A 549 -48.75 -6.21 24.13
CA ASN A 549 -49.86 -5.96 23.20
C ASN A 549 -49.98 -4.50 22.72
N ILE A 550 -48.96 -3.66 22.96
CA ILE A 550 -48.93 -2.26 22.53
C ILE A 550 -47.86 -2.15 21.46
N ILE A 551 -48.22 -1.55 20.34
CA ILE A 551 -47.25 -1.20 19.29
C ILE A 551 -46.76 0.22 19.56
N ASN A 552 -45.51 0.33 19.92
CA ASN A 552 -44.79 1.59 20.11
C ASN A 552 -43.93 1.88 18.89
N ASN A 553 -43.84 3.14 18.50
CA ASN A 553 -42.91 3.59 17.48
C ASN A 553 -41.83 4.45 18.11
N ARG A 554 -40.63 4.40 17.54
CA ARG A 554 -39.55 5.31 17.87
C ARG A 554 -38.85 5.76 16.58
N ILE A 555 -38.48 7.03 16.55
CA ILE A 555 -37.65 7.58 15.49
C ILE A 555 -36.21 7.56 16.00
N ILE A 556 -35.33 6.91 15.28
CA ILE A 556 -33.89 6.85 15.58
C ILE A 556 -33.06 7.24 14.36
N GLU A 557 -32.03 8.01 14.57
CA GLU A 557 -31.04 8.28 13.53
C GLU A 557 -30.11 7.06 13.38
N LYS A 558 -30.06 6.47 12.21
CA LYS A 558 -29.13 5.40 11.85
C LYS A 558 -28.21 5.82 10.72
N THR A 559 -26.99 5.32 10.74
CA THR A 559 -26.01 5.55 9.67
C THR A 559 -25.89 4.27 8.83
N PHE A 560 -26.14 4.38 7.53
CA PHE A 560 -26.07 3.27 6.59
C PHE A 560 -25.00 3.49 5.54
N GLY A 561 -24.43 2.39 5.05
CA GLY A 561 -23.43 2.44 3.98
C GLY A 561 -22.05 2.92 4.42
N ASN A 562 -21.82 3.05 5.74
CA ASN A 562 -20.49 3.34 6.26
C ASN A 562 -19.57 2.15 5.99
N GLU A 563 -18.36 2.45 5.53
CA GLU A 563 -17.34 1.45 5.22
C GLU A 563 -16.00 1.89 5.82
N LYS A 564 -15.19 0.93 6.30
CA LYS A 564 -13.89 1.23 6.90
C LYS A 564 -12.75 0.69 6.04
N SER A 565 -11.65 1.45 5.99
CA SER A 565 -10.39 1.05 5.34
C SER A 565 -10.57 0.62 3.88
N LYS A 566 -11.30 1.41 3.10
CA LYS A 566 -11.62 1.14 1.71
C LYS A 566 -10.66 1.84 0.75
N LEU A 567 -10.39 1.17 -0.36
CA LEU A 567 -9.63 1.70 -1.47
C LEU A 567 -10.56 2.56 -2.34
N ILE A 568 -10.36 3.87 -2.29
CA ILE A 568 -11.15 4.85 -3.02
C ILE A 568 -10.28 5.45 -4.11
N ILE A 569 -10.81 5.49 -5.32
CA ILE A 569 -10.11 6.10 -6.44
C ILE A 569 -10.07 7.62 -6.28
N GLU A 570 -8.89 8.21 -6.50
CA GLU A 570 -8.70 9.65 -6.46
C GLU A 570 -8.92 10.26 -7.87
N PRO A 571 -9.21 11.56 -7.99
CA PRO A 571 -9.42 12.21 -9.29
C PRO A 571 -8.30 11.95 -10.29
N ILE A 572 -7.04 11.96 -9.84
CA ILE A 572 -5.89 11.67 -10.69
C ILE A 572 -5.89 10.21 -11.18
N GLY A 573 -6.39 9.29 -10.36
CA GLY A 573 -6.59 7.89 -10.74
C GLY A 573 -7.66 7.75 -11.82
N ILE A 574 -8.79 8.46 -11.66
CA ILE A 574 -9.89 8.45 -12.63
C ILE A 574 -9.39 8.94 -14.00
N VAL A 575 -8.78 10.12 -14.05
CA VAL A 575 -8.26 10.69 -15.30
C VAL A 575 -7.21 9.78 -15.96
N THR A 576 -6.35 9.16 -15.14
CA THR A 576 -5.33 8.25 -15.65
C THR A 576 -5.95 7.01 -16.25
N ILE A 577 -6.90 6.36 -15.57
CA ILE A 577 -7.50 5.13 -16.07
C ILE A 577 -8.41 5.38 -17.28
N GLU A 578 -9.16 6.46 -17.30
CA GLU A 578 -9.98 6.85 -18.45
C GLU A 578 -9.13 7.13 -19.69
N PHE A 579 -7.98 7.81 -19.54
CA PHE A 579 -7.04 7.98 -20.64
C PHE A 579 -6.51 6.62 -21.12
N LEU A 580 -6.10 5.76 -20.20
CA LEU A 580 -5.50 4.46 -20.54
C LEU A 580 -6.55 3.52 -21.18
N THR A 581 -7.78 3.49 -20.70
CA THR A 581 -8.85 2.69 -21.29
C THR A 581 -9.30 3.25 -22.63
N LYS A 582 -9.35 4.56 -22.80
CA LYS A 582 -9.70 5.15 -24.09
C LYS A 582 -8.73 4.80 -25.22
N TYR A 583 -7.43 4.80 -24.95
CA TYR A 583 -6.40 4.62 -25.99
C TYR A 583 -5.74 3.24 -25.99
N TYR A 584 -5.71 2.58 -24.86
CA TYR A 584 -5.00 1.31 -24.64
C TYR A 584 -5.90 0.23 -24.02
N ASP A 585 -7.23 0.32 -24.20
CA ASP A 585 -8.19 -0.60 -23.54
C ASP A 585 -7.81 -2.07 -23.69
N ARG A 586 -7.47 -2.49 -24.94
CA ARG A 586 -7.05 -3.85 -25.21
C ARG A 586 -5.85 -4.27 -24.38
N LEU A 587 -4.84 -3.40 -24.26
CA LEU A 587 -3.59 -3.70 -23.56
C LEU A 587 -3.78 -3.83 -22.04
N PHE A 588 -4.72 -3.09 -21.49
CA PHE A 588 -5.04 -3.08 -20.06
C PHE A 588 -6.36 -3.80 -19.74
N SER A 589 -6.85 -4.63 -20.67
CA SER A 589 -7.93 -5.55 -20.36
C SER A 589 -7.44 -6.66 -19.42
N TYR A 590 -8.34 -7.15 -18.60
CA TYR A 590 -8.03 -8.23 -17.65
C TYR A 590 -7.55 -9.50 -18.37
N GLU A 591 -8.19 -9.83 -19.46
CA GLU A 591 -7.85 -11.01 -20.27
C GLU A 591 -6.44 -10.90 -20.91
N TYR A 592 -6.10 -9.74 -21.47
CA TYR A 592 -4.76 -9.54 -22.05
C TYR A 592 -3.66 -9.70 -21.01
N THR A 593 -3.88 -9.15 -19.81
CA THR A 593 -2.93 -9.25 -18.70
C THR A 593 -2.80 -10.70 -18.23
N LYS A 594 -3.91 -11.40 -18.06
CA LYS A 594 -3.95 -12.81 -17.70
C LYS A 594 -3.19 -13.68 -18.69
N LEU A 595 -3.46 -13.52 -19.98
CA LEU A 595 -2.77 -14.28 -21.05
C LEU A 595 -1.27 -14.00 -21.03
N MET A 596 -0.86 -12.75 -20.83
CA MET A 596 0.56 -12.40 -20.72
C MET A 596 1.24 -13.04 -19.50
N GLU A 597 0.56 -13.12 -18.35
CA GLU A 597 1.07 -13.82 -17.17
C GLU A 597 1.17 -15.34 -17.41
N MET A 598 0.19 -15.92 -18.13
CA MET A 598 0.24 -17.33 -18.54
C MET A 598 1.40 -17.61 -19.50
N ASP A 599 1.63 -16.74 -20.49
CA ASP A 599 2.79 -16.87 -21.40
C ASP A 599 4.12 -16.85 -20.62
N LEU A 600 4.23 -15.97 -19.62
CA LEU A 600 5.40 -15.93 -18.73
C LEU A 600 5.55 -17.20 -17.88
N ASP A 601 4.45 -17.83 -17.49
CA ASP A 601 4.47 -19.12 -16.79
C ASP A 601 4.94 -20.24 -17.73
N LEU A 602 4.46 -20.28 -18.98
CA LEU A 602 4.91 -21.24 -19.98
C LEU A 602 6.41 -21.10 -20.29
N ILE A 603 6.92 -19.86 -20.37
CA ILE A 603 8.37 -19.61 -20.49
C ILE A 603 9.12 -20.20 -19.28
N SER A 604 8.61 -20.01 -18.08
CA SER A 604 9.26 -20.51 -16.86
C SER A 604 9.26 -22.03 -16.74
N GLN A 605 8.32 -22.70 -17.40
CA GLN A 605 8.24 -24.16 -17.50
C GLN A 605 9.10 -24.74 -18.64
N GLY A 606 9.65 -23.85 -19.48
CA GLY A 606 10.44 -24.26 -20.66
C GLY A 606 9.59 -24.70 -21.86
N GLU A 607 8.27 -24.52 -21.79
CA GLU A 607 7.34 -24.86 -22.86
C GLU A 607 7.32 -23.80 -23.97
N LEU A 608 7.65 -22.55 -23.66
CA LEU A 608 7.80 -21.45 -24.59
C LEU A 608 9.26 -20.94 -24.50
N GLY A 609 10.05 -21.18 -25.54
CA GLY A 609 11.48 -20.88 -25.53
C GLY A 609 11.85 -19.45 -25.98
N ASP A 610 10.90 -18.70 -26.57
CA ASP A 610 11.19 -17.40 -27.22
C ASP A 610 10.47 -16.23 -26.57
N ILE A 611 11.23 -15.41 -25.87
CA ILE A 611 10.74 -14.14 -25.29
C ILE A 611 10.48 -13.07 -26.36
N THR A 612 11.09 -13.22 -27.54
CA THR A 612 11.06 -12.24 -28.63
C THR A 612 9.64 -12.03 -29.12
N THR A 613 8.92 -13.14 -29.33
CA THR A 613 7.54 -13.11 -29.84
C THR A 613 6.61 -12.38 -28.87
N LEU A 614 6.70 -12.64 -27.56
CA LEU A 614 5.88 -12.00 -26.53
C LEU A 614 6.20 -10.51 -26.42
N CYS A 615 7.48 -10.15 -26.34
CA CYS A 615 7.92 -8.76 -26.22
C CYS A 615 7.62 -7.95 -27.48
N LYS A 616 7.80 -8.53 -28.66
CA LYS A 616 7.50 -7.90 -29.94
C LYS A 616 5.99 -7.62 -30.08
N LYS A 617 5.15 -8.59 -29.77
CA LYS A 617 3.68 -8.40 -29.79
C LYS A 617 3.27 -7.22 -28.91
N CYS A 618 3.76 -7.16 -27.66
CA CYS A 618 3.47 -6.06 -26.75
C CYS A 618 3.98 -4.72 -27.28
N TYR A 619 5.21 -4.67 -27.81
CA TYR A 619 5.82 -3.46 -28.39
C TYR A 619 5.04 -2.95 -29.60
N ASP A 620 4.64 -3.84 -30.52
CA ASP A 620 3.89 -3.52 -31.73
C ASP A 620 2.48 -3.06 -31.40
N ASP A 621 1.78 -3.73 -30.47
CA ASP A 621 0.46 -3.33 -29.98
C ASP A 621 0.51 -1.90 -29.40
N ILE A 622 1.48 -1.59 -28.54
CA ILE A 622 1.63 -0.23 -27.99
C ILE A 622 1.91 0.77 -29.09
N THR A 623 2.80 0.43 -30.04
CA THR A 623 3.16 1.34 -31.16
C THR A 623 1.94 1.65 -32.02
N LEU A 624 1.11 0.64 -32.30
CA LEU A 624 -0.11 0.82 -33.08
C LEU A 624 -1.13 1.69 -32.32
N LEU A 625 -1.37 1.40 -31.06
CA LEU A 625 -2.34 2.11 -30.21
C LEU A 625 -1.91 3.55 -29.90
N SER A 626 -0.62 3.87 -29.97
CA SER A 626 -0.10 5.21 -29.71
C SER A 626 -0.28 6.17 -30.88
N LYS A 627 -0.41 5.68 -32.14
CA LYS A 627 -0.51 6.53 -33.34
C LYS A 627 -1.64 7.57 -33.30
N PRO A 628 -2.86 7.26 -32.83
CA PRO A 628 -3.93 8.26 -32.74
C PRO A 628 -3.62 9.38 -31.75
N ILE A 629 -2.89 9.06 -30.67
CA ILE A 629 -2.61 9.98 -29.57
C ILE A 629 -1.64 11.10 -30.02
N GLU A 630 -0.71 10.79 -30.90
CA GLU A 630 0.28 11.76 -31.38
C GLU A 630 -0.35 12.96 -32.11
N LYS A 631 -1.59 12.83 -32.59
CA LYS A 631 -2.33 13.84 -33.35
C LYS A 631 -3.28 14.69 -32.50
N ILE A 632 -3.36 14.45 -31.20
CA ILE A 632 -4.32 15.14 -30.31
C ILE A 632 -3.81 16.54 -29.94
N ALA A 633 -4.69 17.55 -30.08
CA ALA A 633 -4.44 18.90 -29.59
C ALA A 633 -4.73 19.03 -28.09
N LYS A 634 -4.09 20.03 -27.45
CA LYS A 634 -4.31 20.33 -26.01
C LYS A 634 -5.75 20.70 -25.71
N GLN A 635 -6.25 20.22 -24.58
CA GLN A 635 -7.53 20.66 -24.06
C GLN A 635 -7.33 21.71 -22.95
N THR A 636 -8.00 22.83 -23.07
CA THR A 636 -8.07 23.89 -22.07
C THR A 636 -9.53 24.09 -21.67
N TYR A 637 -9.76 24.40 -20.40
CA TYR A 637 -11.10 24.66 -19.87
C TYR A 637 -11.28 26.16 -19.76
N ARG A 638 -12.31 26.67 -20.37
CA ARG A 638 -12.64 28.08 -20.28
C ARG A 638 -13.34 28.35 -18.95
N LEU A 639 -12.77 29.22 -18.13
CA LEU A 639 -13.38 29.70 -16.90
C LEU A 639 -14.24 30.95 -17.20
N ASP A 640 -13.68 31.89 -17.98
CA ASP A 640 -14.35 33.08 -18.43
C ASP A 640 -13.75 33.55 -19.78
N ASN A 641 -13.99 34.80 -20.17
CA ASN A 641 -13.52 35.34 -21.44
C ASN A 641 -11.99 35.49 -21.52
N GLU A 642 -11.31 35.70 -20.41
CA GLU A 642 -9.86 35.95 -20.33
C GLU A 642 -9.10 34.79 -19.73
N HIS A 643 -9.76 33.93 -18.96
CA HIS A 643 -9.11 32.87 -18.19
C HIS A 643 -9.45 31.49 -18.71
N THR A 644 -8.39 30.71 -18.87
CA THR A 644 -8.50 29.29 -19.19
C THR A 644 -7.76 28.46 -18.13
N PHE A 645 -8.42 27.46 -17.62
CA PHE A 645 -7.77 26.48 -16.75
C PHE A 645 -7.04 25.44 -17.59
N THR A 646 -5.86 25.15 -17.22
CA THR A 646 -5.07 24.06 -17.80
C THR A 646 -4.17 23.51 -16.71
N PHE A 647 -3.69 22.34 -16.92
CA PHE A 647 -2.68 21.79 -16.06
C PHE A 647 -1.32 21.98 -16.72
N ASP A 648 -0.28 22.34 -16.13
CA ASP A 648 1.04 22.55 -16.71
C ASP A 648 2.09 21.67 -16.03
N LYS A 649 3.33 21.72 -16.49
CA LYS A 649 4.48 20.96 -15.98
C LYS A 649 4.60 20.94 -14.43
N TYR A 650 4.07 21.95 -13.77
CA TYR A 650 4.15 22.11 -12.32
C TYR A 650 2.80 21.91 -11.59
N GLY A 651 1.75 21.51 -12.29
CA GLY A 651 0.42 21.30 -11.74
C GLY A 651 -0.68 22.10 -12.42
N PRO A 652 -1.89 22.12 -11.84
CA PRO A 652 -2.99 22.91 -12.36
C PRO A 652 -2.66 24.39 -12.32
N VAL A 653 -3.01 25.10 -13.39
CA VAL A 653 -2.73 26.52 -13.55
C VAL A 653 -3.85 27.19 -14.33
N ILE A 654 -4.14 28.43 -13.99
CA ILE A 654 -5.06 29.29 -14.76
C ILE A 654 -4.18 30.16 -15.64
N ARG A 655 -4.48 30.21 -16.94
CA ARG A 655 -3.87 31.08 -17.92
C ARG A 655 -4.79 32.26 -18.16
N LYS A 656 -4.28 33.46 -17.95
CA LYS A 656 -4.96 34.71 -18.32
C LYS A 656 -4.35 35.22 -19.60
N THR A 657 -5.18 35.46 -20.61
CA THR A 657 -4.79 36.08 -21.86
C THR A 657 -4.87 37.60 -21.69
N ILE A 658 -3.73 38.28 -21.77
CA ILE A 658 -3.66 39.76 -21.68
C ILE A 658 -3.73 40.35 -23.08
N ASP A 659 -3.00 39.80 -24.03
CA ASP A 659 -3.02 40.11 -25.44
C ASP A 659 -2.64 38.89 -26.29
N GLU A 660 -2.56 39.03 -27.64
CA GLU A 660 -2.30 37.91 -28.56
C GLU A 660 -0.96 37.18 -28.28
N GLU A 661 0.01 37.84 -27.64
CA GLU A 661 1.33 37.25 -27.38
C GLU A 661 1.66 37.08 -25.87
N THR A 662 0.88 37.67 -24.97
CA THR A 662 1.19 37.72 -23.55
C THR A 662 0.21 36.90 -22.71
N LEU A 663 0.73 35.89 -22.01
CA LEU A 663 0.00 35.04 -21.09
C LEU A 663 0.50 35.24 -19.67
N GLU A 664 -0.40 35.47 -18.74
CA GLU A 664 -0.14 35.45 -17.30
C GLU A 664 -0.58 34.09 -16.72
N PHE A 665 0.17 33.56 -15.77
CA PHE A 665 -0.10 32.29 -15.12
C PHE A 665 -0.47 32.51 -13.65
N ILE A 666 -1.66 32.06 -13.26
CA ILE A 666 -2.18 32.15 -11.90
C ILE A 666 -2.14 30.74 -11.29
N SER A 667 -1.53 30.61 -10.11
CA SER A 667 -1.45 29.33 -9.41
C SER A 667 -2.83 28.90 -8.90
N VAL A 668 -3.12 27.61 -8.98
CA VAL A 668 -4.33 27.01 -8.43
C VAL A 668 -4.11 26.61 -6.98
N ARG A 669 -5.11 26.74 -6.15
CA ARG A 669 -5.13 26.36 -4.73
C ARG A 669 -4.81 24.88 -4.58
N LYS A 670 -3.94 24.53 -3.61
CA LYS A 670 -3.50 23.15 -3.36
C LYS A 670 -4.43 22.38 -2.44
N ASP A 671 -5.30 23.07 -1.72
CA ASP A 671 -6.26 22.53 -0.78
C ASP A 671 -7.62 22.17 -1.40
N ILE A 672 -7.80 22.44 -2.69
CA ILE A 672 -9.03 22.15 -3.40
C ILE A 672 -8.91 20.84 -4.18
N ASP A 673 -9.85 19.93 -3.97
CA ASP A 673 -10.07 18.81 -4.84
C ASP A 673 -10.85 19.28 -6.06
N ILE A 674 -10.19 19.27 -7.22
CA ILE A 674 -10.78 19.77 -8.46
C ILE A 674 -11.79 18.74 -8.98
N ASP A 675 -13.06 19.10 -8.90
CA ASP A 675 -14.15 18.35 -9.48
C ASP A 675 -14.16 18.57 -11.01
N LEU A 676 -13.87 17.52 -11.73
CA LEU A 676 -13.70 17.56 -13.18
C LEU A 676 -15.02 17.79 -13.92
N ASP A 677 -16.13 17.32 -13.38
CA ASP A 677 -17.44 17.56 -13.96
C ASP A 677 -17.84 19.04 -13.82
N LYS A 678 -17.57 19.64 -12.68
CA LYS A 678 -17.75 21.09 -12.47
C LYS A 678 -16.88 21.91 -13.39
N LEU A 679 -15.61 21.54 -13.53
CA LEU A 679 -14.66 22.22 -14.42
C LEU A 679 -15.10 22.16 -15.88
N THR A 680 -15.55 20.99 -16.29
CA THR A 680 -16.04 20.71 -17.63
C THR A 680 -17.32 21.45 -17.98
N ASN A 681 -18.22 21.57 -17.01
CA ASN A 681 -19.50 22.26 -17.16
C ASN A 681 -19.36 23.78 -16.90
N GLY A 682 -18.13 24.29 -16.71
CA GLY A 682 -17.87 25.71 -16.48
C GLY A 682 -18.48 26.25 -15.19
N LEU A 683 -18.59 25.38 -14.18
CA LEU A 683 -19.17 25.72 -12.86
C LEU A 683 -18.17 26.31 -11.89
N TYR A 684 -16.88 26.35 -12.22
CA TYR A 684 -15.85 27.01 -11.44
C TYR A 684 -15.60 28.43 -11.95
N THR A 685 -15.44 29.36 -11.01
CA THR A 685 -14.91 30.70 -11.28
C THR A 685 -13.40 30.72 -11.06
N VAL A 686 -12.76 31.80 -11.46
CA VAL A 686 -11.33 32.01 -11.19
C VAL A 686 -11.07 32.09 -9.67
N GLU A 687 -11.96 32.74 -8.92
CA GLU A 687 -11.88 32.90 -7.48
C GLU A 687 -11.96 31.55 -6.74
N ASP A 688 -12.75 30.62 -7.22
CA ASP A 688 -12.85 29.28 -6.63
C ASP A 688 -11.53 28.51 -6.71
N LEU A 689 -10.78 28.71 -7.78
CA LEU A 689 -9.59 27.93 -8.12
C LEU A 689 -8.26 28.64 -7.84
N ALA A 690 -8.21 29.97 -7.94
CA ALA A 690 -6.97 30.73 -7.84
C ALA A 690 -6.40 30.71 -6.41
N GLU A 691 -5.08 30.51 -6.30
CA GLU A 691 -4.35 30.66 -5.03
C GLU A 691 -4.32 32.14 -4.63
N THR A 692 -4.98 32.47 -3.53
CA THR A 692 -4.97 33.84 -2.98
C THR A 692 -3.60 34.12 -2.37
N LYS A 693 -2.74 34.83 -3.12
CA LYS A 693 -1.37 35.15 -2.67
C LYS A 693 -1.33 36.29 -1.65
N ALA A 694 -2.35 37.11 -1.59
CA ALA A 694 -2.43 38.25 -0.70
C ALA A 694 -3.90 38.58 -0.35
N LYS A 695 -4.17 38.82 0.92
CA LYS A 695 -5.49 39.22 1.46
C LYS A 695 -5.31 40.41 2.38
N LYS A 696 -6.01 41.55 2.13
CA LYS A 696 -6.10 42.59 3.11
C LYS A 696 -6.99 42.09 4.24
N ILE A 697 -6.44 42.00 5.46
CA ILE A 697 -7.14 41.45 6.62
C ILE A 697 -7.67 42.57 7.53
N GLY A 698 -7.18 43.78 7.34
CA GLY A 698 -7.63 44.95 8.11
C GLY A 698 -6.63 46.09 8.03
N GLU A 699 -6.80 47.04 8.92
CA GLU A 699 -5.90 48.19 9.08
C GLU A 699 -5.38 48.27 10.53
N TYR A 700 -4.09 48.55 10.67
CA TYR A 700 -3.44 48.77 11.96
C TYR A 700 -2.63 50.05 11.89
N GLU A 701 -2.87 51.02 12.82
CA GLU A 701 -2.27 52.34 12.83
C GLU A 701 -2.44 53.13 11.51
N ASN A 702 -3.65 53.06 10.91
CA ASN A 702 -3.99 53.68 9.61
C ASN A 702 -3.16 53.19 8.43
N GLN A 703 -2.64 51.96 8.54
CA GLN A 703 -1.91 51.29 7.47
C GLN A 703 -2.54 49.92 7.20
N ASP A 704 -2.64 49.58 5.95
CA ASP A 704 -3.16 48.26 5.52
C ASP A 704 -2.29 47.13 6.03
N VAL A 705 -2.91 46.08 6.60
CA VAL A 705 -2.28 44.82 6.94
C VAL A 705 -2.65 43.80 5.88
N ILE A 706 -1.65 43.39 5.13
CA ILE A 706 -1.81 42.45 4.03
C ILE A 706 -1.23 41.11 4.43
N LEU A 707 -2.07 40.08 4.55
CA LEU A 707 -1.66 38.71 4.75
C LEU A 707 -1.19 38.13 3.41
N LYS A 708 -0.03 37.50 3.41
CA LYS A 708 0.56 36.87 2.22
C LYS A 708 1.02 35.46 2.54
N ASN A 709 0.98 34.60 1.51
CA ASN A 709 1.54 33.25 1.60
C ASN A 709 2.82 33.18 0.74
N GLY A 710 3.95 32.92 1.38
CA GLY A 710 5.27 32.89 0.75
C GLY A 710 5.94 31.52 0.83
N ARG A 711 7.13 31.40 0.22
CA ARG A 711 7.94 30.16 0.18
C ARG A 711 8.23 29.56 1.57
N TYR A 712 8.19 30.39 2.62
CA TYR A 712 8.50 29.99 4.01
C TYR A 712 7.26 29.98 4.91
N GLY A 713 6.05 30.01 4.34
CA GLY A 713 4.78 30.06 5.07
C GLY A 713 4.09 31.43 5.05
N MET A 714 3.03 31.57 5.84
CA MET A 714 2.26 32.81 5.95
C MET A 714 3.08 33.92 6.60
N TYR A 715 2.90 35.14 6.09
CA TYR A 715 3.47 36.34 6.64
C TYR A 715 2.54 37.54 6.37
N ILE A 716 2.66 38.59 7.17
CA ILE A 716 1.97 39.85 6.94
C ILE A 716 2.95 40.89 6.43
N GLU A 717 2.44 41.78 5.61
CA GLU A 717 3.08 43.05 5.28
C GLU A 717 2.28 44.21 5.92
N TRP A 718 2.98 45.04 6.67
CA TRP A 718 2.45 46.22 7.32
C TRP A 718 3.56 47.25 7.40
N ASN A 719 3.26 48.48 7.12
CA ASN A 719 4.19 49.63 7.17
C ASN A 719 5.56 49.31 6.47
N ARG A 720 5.52 48.71 5.27
CA ARG A 720 6.70 48.28 4.49
C ARG A 720 7.60 47.25 5.21
N GLN A 721 7.14 46.67 6.27
CA GLN A 721 7.81 45.57 6.95
C GLN A 721 7.06 44.24 6.70
N SER A 722 7.79 43.13 6.73
CA SER A 722 7.21 41.80 6.60
C SER A 722 7.42 41.03 7.88
N GLU A 723 6.37 40.40 8.40
CA GLU A 723 6.42 39.57 9.61
C GLU A 723 5.89 38.18 9.36
N ASN A 724 6.65 37.15 9.79
CA ASN A 724 6.31 35.76 9.59
C ASN A 724 5.34 35.28 10.67
N LEU A 725 4.32 34.52 10.28
CA LEU A 725 3.25 34.01 11.14
C LEU A 725 3.43 32.54 11.54
N LYS A 726 4.65 32.10 11.87
CA LYS A 726 4.94 30.70 12.24
C LYS A 726 4.13 30.18 13.42
N ASP A 727 3.72 31.08 14.31
CA ASP A 727 3.00 30.72 15.52
C ASP A 727 1.47 30.69 15.32
N VAL A 728 0.98 31.16 14.19
CA VAL A 728 -0.46 31.12 13.82
C VAL A 728 -0.74 29.80 13.14
N LYS A 729 -1.51 28.92 13.80
CA LYS A 729 -1.87 27.57 13.31
C LYS A 729 -3.22 27.53 12.58
N LYS A 730 -3.76 28.67 12.17
CA LYS A 730 -5.01 28.74 11.41
C LYS A 730 -4.77 28.67 9.90
N PRO A 731 -5.73 28.15 9.11
CA PRO A 731 -5.71 28.25 7.65
C PRO A 731 -5.65 29.71 7.18
N PHE A 732 -5.07 29.96 6.01
CA PHE A 732 -4.88 31.32 5.44
C PHE A 732 -6.18 32.13 5.41
N ASP A 733 -7.30 31.51 5.07
CA ASP A 733 -8.60 32.16 4.93
C ASP A 733 -9.25 32.53 6.28
N GLU A 734 -8.86 31.85 7.35
CA GLU A 734 -9.39 32.04 8.72
C GLU A 734 -8.56 33.00 9.57
N VAL A 735 -7.39 33.45 9.08
CA VAL A 735 -6.55 34.42 9.78
C VAL A 735 -7.21 35.77 9.71
N GLY A 736 -7.50 36.37 10.87
CA GLY A 736 -8.07 37.68 11.05
C GLY A 736 -7.17 38.65 11.81
N MET A 737 -7.62 39.90 11.95
CA MET A 737 -6.89 40.93 12.70
C MET A 737 -6.66 40.54 14.17
N ASP A 738 -7.57 39.82 14.79
CA ASP A 738 -7.44 39.36 16.19
C ASP A 738 -6.22 38.44 16.41
N ASP A 739 -5.81 37.69 15.38
CA ASP A 739 -4.63 36.83 15.43
C ASP A 739 -3.34 37.63 15.22
N ILE A 740 -3.42 38.78 14.57
CA ILE A 740 -2.28 39.58 14.10
C ILE A 740 -1.94 40.74 15.01
N VAL A 741 -2.93 41.44 15.58
CA VAL A 741 -2.72 42.58 16.48
C VAL A 741 -1.76 42.24 17.63
N PRO A 742 -1.86 41.08 18.32
CA PRO A 742 -0.90 40.73 19.37
C PRO A 742 0.54 40.55 18.88
N ILE A 743 0.73 40.23 17.60
CA ILE A 743 2.05 40.09 16.97
C ILE A 743 2.62 41.48 16.63
N LEU A 744 1.80 42.36 16.08
CA LEU A 744 2.18 43.74 15.78
C LEU A 744 2.46 44.53 17.04
N ASP A 745 1.66 44.38 18.11
CA ASP A 745 1.84 45.08 19.39
C ASP A 745 3.14 44.70 20.11
N ARG A 746 3.62 43.44 19.97
CA ARG A 746 4.91 42.99 20.52
C ARG A 746 6.10 43.70 19.89
N LYS A 747 5.94 44.32 18.73
CA LYS A 747 7.01 44.95 17.95
C LYS A 747 6.92 46.46 17.89
N LYS A 748 6.10 47.10 18.72
CA LYS A 748 6.21 48.57 18.88
C LYS A 748 7.66 48.92 19.26
N PRO A 749 8.34 49.74 18.45
CA PRO A 749 9.68 50.15 18.81
C PRO A 749 9.62 50.90 20.13
N SER A 750 10.12 50.28 21.20
CA SER A 750 10.61 51.03 22.31
C SER A 750 11.70 51.94 21.77
N ASN A 751 11.57 53.24 21.92
CA ASN A 751 12.59 54.22 21.55
C ASN A 751 13.84 54.03 22.40
N GLU A 752 14.61 52.98 22.13
CA GLU A 752 15.99 52.82 22.56
C GLU A 752 16.72 51.99 21.48
N VAL A 753 17.51 52.71 20.67
CA VAL A 753 18.45 52.08 19.72
C VAL A 753 19.54 51.42 20.53
N THR A 754 19.39 50.14 20.82
CA THR A 754 20.49 49.34 21.36
C THR A 754 21.32 48.80 20.19
N GLU A 755 22.53 49.35 20.04
CA GLU A 755 23.63 48.86 19.18
C GLU A 755 24.17 47.50 19.66
N THR A 756 23.40 46.46 19.68
CA THR A 756 23.77 45.20 20.33
C THR A 756 24.58 44.23 19.42
N ASN A 757 24.86 44.59 18.16
CA ASN A 757 25.59 43.70 17.24
C ASN A 757 26.91 44.24 16.71
N VAL A 758 27.33 45.46 17.11
CA VAL A 758 28.62 46.01 16.69
C VAL A 758 29.69 45.59 17.69
N LEU A 759 30.63 44.77 17.22
CA LEU A 759 31.77 44.31 18.02
C LEU A 759 32.88 45.35 18.09
N ARG A 760 33.08 46.09 16.98
CA ARG A 760 34.11 47.14 16.90
C ARG A 760 33.82 48.11 15.74
N LYS A 761 33.86 49.40 15.93
CA LYS A 761 33.84 50.38 14.87
C LYS A 761 35.27 50.59 14.36
N LEU A 762 35.52 50.51 13.05
CA LEU A 762 36.81 50.71 12.46
C LEU A 762 36.98 52.16 11.96
N ASN A 763 36.01 52.70 11.27
CA ASN A 763 35.89 54.12 10.83
C ASN A 763 34.40 54.44 10.60
N GLU A 764 34.08 55.58 10.00
CA GLU A 764 32.71 56.03 9.73
C GLU A 764 31.96 55.11 8.74
N GLU A 765 32.72 54.47 7.86
CA GLU A 765 32.19 53.60 6.78
C GLU A 765 32.20 52.12 7.12
N MET A 766 33.03 51.69 8.10
CA MET A 766 33.29 50.29 8.40
C MET A 766 33.08 49.92 9.89
N SER A 767 32.38 48.85 10.16
CA SER A 767 32.24 48.28 11.52
C SER A 767 32.24 46.78 11.51
N ILE A 768 32.91 46.13 12.50
CA ILE A 768 32.85 44.69 12.74
C ILE A 768 31.57 44.37 13.46
N ARG A 769 30.78 43.44 12.93
CA ARG A 769 29.49 43.06 13.52
C ARG A 769 29.42 41.52 13.69
N LYS A 770 28.64 41.09 14.68
CA LYS A 770 28.40 39.68 14.93
C LYS A 770 27.17 39.23 14.13
N GLY A 771 27.34 38.21 13.23
CA GLY A 771 26.26 37.62 12.45
C GLY A 771 26.03 36.16 12.82
N LYS A 772 25.00 35.56 12.25
CA LYS A 772 24.59 34.16 12.47
C LYS A 772 25.71 33.15 12.14
N PHE A 773 26.63 33.51 11.23
CA PHE A 773 27.72 32.64 10.76
C PHE A 773 29.11 33.13 11.21
N GLY A 774 29.19 34.02 12.18
CA GLY A 774 30.42 34.59 12.74
C GLY A 774 30.53 36.09 12.48
N ALA A 775 31.71 36.65 12.84
CA ALA A 775 31.98 38.07 12.67
C ALA A 775 32.22 38.44 11.19
N TYR A 776 31.76 39.61 10.81
CA TYR A 776 31.94 40.18 9.45
C TYR A 776 32.10 41.70 9.55
N VAL A 777 32.66 42.32 8.50
CA VAL A 777 32.72 43.80 8.42
C VAL A 777 31.54 44.29 7.60
N TYR A 778 30.75 45.18 8.21
CA TYR A 778 29.74 45.98 7.55
C TYR A 778 30.45 47.22 6.97
N TYR A 779 30.35 47.38 5.64
CA TYR A 779 30.95 48.50 4.89
C TYR A 779 29.86 49.22 4.11
N LYS A 780 29.77 50.55 4.32
CA LYS A 780 28.81 51.40 3.62
C LYS A 780 29.35 52.84 3.52
N ARG A 781 29.49 53.30 2.31
CA ARG A 781 29.78 54.70 1.99
C ARG A 781 28.49 55.44 1.65
N VAL A 782 28.55 56.80 1.69
CA VAL A 782 27.40 57.68 1.39
C VAL A 782 26.87 57.49 -0.03
N ASP A 783 27.75 57.18 -0.97
CA ASP A 783 27.47 57.00 -2.41
C ASP A 783 26.96 55.58 -2.78
N MET A 784 26.94 54.64 -1.83
CA MET A 784 26.52 53.27 -2.08
C MET A 784 25.02 53.08 -1.87
N LYS A 785 24.31 52.51 -2.82
CA LYS A 785 22.90 52.17 -2.75
C LYS A 785 22.60 51.09 -1.65
N SER A 786 23.54 50.16 -1.41
CA SER A 786 23.40 49.13 -0.39
C SER A 786 24.72 48.81 0.28
N PRO A 787 24.73 48.39 1.60
CA PRO A 787 25.99 48.03 2.28
C PRO A 787 26.56 46.71 1.74
N GLN A 788 27.84 46.54 1.89
CA GLN A 788 28.57 45.28 1.64
C GLN A 788 28.91 44.62 2.98
N PHE A 789 28.91 43.26 2.95
CA PHE A 789 29.23 42.41 4.09
C PHE A 789 30.49 41.64 3.80
N LEU A 790 31.63 42.05 4.39
CA LEU A 790 32.96 41.53 4.06
C LEU A 790 33.39 40.45 5.08
N ASN A 791 33.90 39.31 4.57
CA ASN A 791 34.32 38.21 5.43
C ASN A 791 35.74 38.46 5.97
N ILE A 792 35.91 38.37 7.29
CA ILE A 792 37.22 38.61 7.97
C ILE A 792 37.88 37.34 8.51
N LYS A 793 37.35 36.16 8.23
CA LYS A 793 37.88 34.88 8.76
C LYS A 793 39.32 34.56 8.27
N LYS A 794 39.74 35.16 7.14
CA LYS A 794 41.09 34.94 6.55
C LYS A 794 42.11 36.02 6.93
N PHE A 795 41.73 36.97 7.78
CA PHE A 795 42.66 37.96 8.28
C PHE A 795 43.70 37.28 9.20
N PRO A 796 45.01 37.50 9.01
CA PRO A 796 46.06 36.70 9.69
C PRO A 796 46.25 37.03 11.16
N GLU A 797 45.74 38.16 11.62
CA GLU A 797 45.82 38.62 13.02
C GLU A 797 44.44 38.63 13.72
N GLY A 798 44.41 38.83 15.00
CA GLY A 798 43.19 38.96 15.78
C GLY A 798 42.41 40.23 15.41
N TYR A 799 41.39 40.18 14.55
CA TYR A 799 40.66 41.30 14.00
C TYR A 799 39.96 42.20 15.04
N LEU A 800 39.81 41.73 16.30
CA LEU A 800 39.27 42.55 17.37
C LEU A 800 40.29 43.38 18.11
N MET A 801 41.59 42.98 18.04
CA MET A 801 42.67 43.58 18.84
C MET A 801 43.74 44.28 18.00
N CYS A 802 43.82 44.01 16.67
CA CYS A 802 44.79 44.64 15.77
C CYS A 802 44.50 46.18 15.62
N GLU A 803 45.47 46.94 15.16
CA GLU A 803 45.22 48.33 14.80
C GLU A 803 44.24 48.44 13.64
N ALA A 804 43.27 49.39 13.77
CA ALA A 804 42.18 49.53 12.81
C ALA A 804 42.68 49.71 11.38
N ASN A 805 43.75 50.47 11.21
CA ASN A 805 44.36 50.80 9.91
C ASN A 805 44.90 49.55 9.20
N ILE A 806 45.50 48.62 9.94
CA ILE A 806 46.02 47.36 9.40
C ILE A 806 44.89 46.50 8.81
N LEU A 807 43.76 46.38 9.56
CA LEU A 807 42.61 45.65 9.06
C LEU A 807 41.91 46.36 7.90
N ILE A 808 41.78 47.68 7.92
CA ILE A 808 41.22 48.47 6.80
C ILE A 808 42.07 48.32 5.55
N GLU A 809 43.40 48.38 5.64
CA GLU A 809 44.33 48.24 4.53
C GLU A 809 44.23 46.82 3.94
N TRP A 810 44.16 45.80 4.82
CA TRP A 810 43.95 44.44 4.38
C TRP A 810 42.59 44.23 3.67
N LEU A 811 41.50 44.82 4.21
CA LEU A 811 40.16 44.79 3.57
C LEU A 811 40.18 45.53 2.21
N CYS A 812 40.77 46.71 2.13
CA CYS A 812 40.89 47.43 0.86
C CYS A 812 41.66 46.64 -0.19
N LYS A 813 42.77 45.96 0.19
CA LYS A 813 43.54 45.11 -0.69
C LYS A 813 42.80 43.85 -1.10
N THR A 814 42.16 43.19 -0.15
CA THR A 814 41.49 41.91 -0.37
C THR A 814 40.22 42.03 -1.20
N TYR A 815 39.43 43.04 -0.94
CA TYR A 815 38.15 43.26 -1.60
C TYR A 815 38.16 44.38 -2.67
N LYS A 816 39.37 44.87 -3.03
CA LYS A 816 39.58 45.96 -4.02
C LYS A 816 38.72 47.18 -3.75
N LEU A 817 38.60 47.55 -2.48
CA LEU A 817 37.86 48.74 -2.10
C LEU A 817 38.71 50.03 -2.37
N PRO A 818 38.09 51.15 -2.68
CA PRO A 818 38.79 52.44 -2.77
C PRO A 818 39.49 52.71 -1.45
N LYS A 819 40.74 53.21 -1.49
CA LYS A 819 41.44 53.66 -0.29
C LYS A 819 40.66 54.80 0.33
N ALA A 820 40.37 54.65 1.62
CA ALA A 820 39.64 55.66 2.40
C ALA A 820 40.46 56.94 2.52
#